data_349344dad1082581f8c3c21299fa0b1c
#
_entry.id   349344dad1082581f8c3c21299fa0b1c
#
_cell.length_a   1.000
_cell.length_b   1.000
_cell.length_c   1.000
_cell.angle_alpha   90.00
_cell.angle_beta   90.00
_cell.angle_gamma   90.00
#
_symmetry.space_group_name_H-M   'P 1'
#
loop_
_entity.id
_entity.type
_entity.pdbx_description
1 polymer ?
#
loop_
_entity_poly.entity_id
_entity_poly.type
_entity_poly.pdbx_seq_one_letter_code
_entity_poly.pdbx_strand_id
1 'polypeptide(L)'
;MKKFTRLTLITSAMMMLSAQSVFAQTTTDEKTSEVTTSEATTVAPTTQEETTTTTTEQVRSRRKREVQNEEKKDVQKDISSDNNREKTKYTGFVKSDGVTYYHVDSVPIKNQWKNIDQKWYYFDSSGKMLKNTLVNSYVMGEDGQMLTNQWMTFNQKWYYAQEDGKAVQNAWKQIKEKWYMFHQDGSMYANEFNWNYYHKASGEMADSEWVFDTTYNSWFYIKPGGTYARNEWKGAFYLKSGGYMAKSEFIYDSQYKATYYLDENGKYAADKWKELNGKWYHFQKAGELDKNKWVGSYYVKEDGTMAKKEWIFDKTYQNWFYIQESGLYVRGKWLEVNQEWYYFKNDGQMAQKELVGEYYLKSDGKIAKNQMLYDQKSASSYYFEADGRYAKNKWVKVGQYWYYFLSNGKVARQQWIDGKYYVFDNGKMATGKHIIDHYEYIFDDNGNVLSKKAVDIGWVEKNGKRYFYNGASQRLGDEHTKKVMDVSEHQGHISNWEGIIKENGIDAVIVRIGYSGTEDKHLANNIRELNRLGVPYGIYLYTYASTEKDGVKDANLTLELIKKYNIKPTYPIYYDIEDWRYEDGSKVAPTDTATWVKIWKAYQDTMAKAGYTNVRIYSYQFLLQNRLNHPDILKYVDWVAAYTPQLRYQLPYSQPSWGWQYTEKEYVKGLGLVDMSVWFGR
;
A
#
# COMPACT_ATOMS: atom_id res chain seq x y z
N MET A 1 17.61 -29.56 8.72
CA MET A 1 17.66 -30.25 7.41
C MET A 1 16.87 -29.37 6.44
N LYS A 2 17.54 -28.72 5.49
CA LYS A 2 16.88 -27.93 4.44
C LYS A 2 16.22 -28.94 3.48
N LYS A 3 14.91 -28.79 3.24
CA LYS A 3 14.20 -29.61 2.26
C LYS A 3 14.64 -29.19 0.87
N PHE A 4 15.00 -30.14 0.04
CA PHE A 4 15.37 -29.95 -1.35
C PHE A 4 14.16 -30.30 -2.23
N THR A 5 13.77 -29.38 -3.07
CA THR A 5 12.70 -29.63 -4.04
C THR A 5 13.34 -29.99 -5.37
N ARG A 6 13.06 -31.19 -5.84
CA ARG A 6 13.35 -31.58 -7.22
C ARG A 6 12.43 -30.76 -8.12
N LEU A 7 12.99 -29.84 -8.90
CA LEU A 7 12.22 -29.14 -9.92
C LEU A 7 12.02 -30.11 -11.08
N THR A 8 10.98 -30.93 -10.97
CA THR A 8 10.54 -31.72 -12.11
C THR A 8 9.94 -30.74 -13.12
N LEU A 9 10.75 -30.29 -14.07
CA LEU A 9 10.27 -29.56 -15.23
C LEU A 9 9.42 -30.52 -16.06
N ILE A 10 8.10 -30.45 -15.84
CA ILE A 10 7.15 -30.89 -16.84
C ILE A 10 7.37 -29.96 -18.03
N THR A 11 8.13 -30.40 -19.01
CA THR A 11 8.31 -29.68 -20.28
C THR A 11 7.00 -29.77 -21.08
N SER A 12 5.99 -29.02 -20.65
CA SER A 12 4.97 -28.54 -21.57
C SER A 12 5.62 -27.43 -22.38
N ALA A 13 6.03 -27.75 -23.60
CA ALA A 13 6.54 -26.77 -24.54
C ALA A 13 5.47 -25.69 -24.79
N MET A 14 5.48 -24.61 -24.03
CA MET A 14 4.77 -23.39 -24.35
C MET A 14 5.59 -22.63 -25.39
N MET A 15 5.19 -22.76 -26.65
CA MET A 15 5.55 -21.79 -27.67
C MET A 15 4.95 -20.45 -27.28
N MET A 16 5.79 -19.51 -26.87
CA MET A 16 5.44 -18.07 -26.84
C MET A 16 5.32 -17.59 -28.28
N LEU A 17 4.09 -17.38 -28.74
CA LEU A 17 3.83 -16.51 -29.89
C LEU A 17 3.78 -15.07 -29.37
N SER A 18 4.78 -14.29 -29.74
CA SER A 18 4.77 -12.83 -29.67
C SER A 18 3.77 -12.31 -30.71
N ALA A 19 2.64 -11.78 -30.26
CA ALA A 19 1.75 -10.99 -31.11
C ALA A 19 2.14 -9.52 -30.98
N GLN A 20 2.72 -8.95 -32.02
CA GLN A 20 2.84 -7.52 -32.20
C GLN A 20 1.46 -6.92 -32.45
N SER A 21 1.09 -5.92 -31.67
CA SER A 21 -0.10 -5.11 -31.86
C SER A 21 0.13 -4.09 -32.99
N VAL A 22 -0.68 -4.17 -34.01
CA VAL A 22 -0.83 -3.11 -35.04
C VAL A 22 -1.99 -2.21 -34.59
N PHE A 23 -1.68 -0.92 -34.37
CA PHE A 23 -2.66 0.16 -34.23
C PHE A 23 -3.35 0.44 -35.55
N ALA A 24 -4.66 0.53 -35.56
CA ALA A 24 -5.42 1.24 -36.56
C ALA A 24 -6.45 2.15 -35.89
N GLN A 25 -6.26 3.44 -36.05
CA GLN A 25 -7.24 4.50 -35.78
C GLN A 25 -8.34 4.47 -36.83
N THR A 26 -9.58 4.66 -36.43
CA THR A 26 -10.58 5.36 -37.23
C THR A 26 -11.57 6.14 -36.36
N THR A 27 -11.79 7.35 -36.77
CA THR A 27 -12.56 8.45 -36.24
C THR A 27 -14.04 8.39 -36.65
N THR A 28 -14.84 9.23 -35.93
CA THR A 28 -16.14 9.84 -36.30
C THR A 28 -17.41 8.97 -36.14
N ASP A 29 -18.61 9.41 -35.74
CA ASP A 29 -19.23 10.70 -35.44
C ASP A 29 -20.54 10.49 -34.67
N GLU A 30 -20.94 11.55 -33.96
CA GLU A 30 -22.24 11.96 -33.42
C GLU A 30 -23.56 11.22 -33.80
N LYS A 31 -24.42 11.03 -32.79
CA LYS A 31 -25.71 11.79 -32.72
C LYS A 31 -26.53 11.47 -31.44
N THR A 32 -27.02 12.59 -30.88
CA THR A 32 -28.06 12.83 -29.89
C THR A 32 -29.38 12.08 -30.10
N SER A 33 -30.02 11.70 -28.99
CA SER A 33 -31.45 11.97 -28.77
C SER A 33 -31.83 11.77 -27.29
N GLU A 34 -32.54 12.78 -26.77
CA GLU A 34 -33.26 12.83 -25.52
C GLU A 34 -34.42 11.83 -25.49
N VAL A 35 -34.86 11.45 -24.28
CA VAL A 35 -36.28 11.57 -23.83
C VAL A 35 -36.50 10.97 -22.43
N THR A 36 -36.89 11.87 -21.50
CA THR A 36 -37.88 11.83 -20.39
C THR A 36 -38.00 10.72 -19.35
N THR A 37 -37.86 11.23 -18.13
CA THR A 37 -38.67 11.14 -16.90
C THR A 37 -39.38 9.86 -16.49
N SER A 38 -39.16 9.45 -15.23
CA SER A 38 -40.27 9.29 -14.26
C SER A 38 -39.71 9.23 -12.81
N GLU A 39 -40.43 9.93 -11.96
CA GLU A 39 -40.25 10.08 -10.50
C GLU A 39 -40.50 8.79 -9.74
N ALA A 40 -39.81 8.61 -8.66
CA ALA A 40 -40.33 7.85 -7.52
C ALA A 40 -39.77 8.40 -6.21
N THR A 41 -40.64 8.99 -5.50
CA THR A 41 -40.64 9.45 -4.11
C THR A 41 -40.21 8.39 -3.13
N THR A 42 -39.31 8.74 -2.20
CA THR A 42 -39.22 8.02 -0.91
C THR A 42 -38.81 8.96 0.22
N VAL A 43 -39.65 8.96 1.18
CA VAL A 43 -39.85 9.58 2.47
C VAL A 43 -38.57 9.58 3.36
N ALA A 44 -38.29 10.73 3.98
CA ALA A 44 -37.37 10.90 5.10
C ALA A 44 -38.11 10.64 6.43
N PRO A 45 -37.46 10.14 7.45
CA PRO A 45 -37.98 10.18 8.82
C PRO A 45 -37.49 11.42 9.56
N THR A 46 -38.47 12.16 10.04
CA THR A 46 -38.42 13.28 10.97
C THR A 46 -37.94 12.83 12.34
N THR A 47 -37.04 13.57 12.94
CA THR A 47 -36.81 13.56 14.40
C THR A 47 -37.03 14.96 14.94
N GLN A 48 -37.85 15.00 15.94
CA GLN A 48 -38.36 16.19 16.65
C GLN A 48 -37.26 16.86 17.47
N GLU A 49 -37.18 18.18 17.37
CA GLU A 49 -36.51 19.05 18.34
C GLU A 49 -37.53 19.41 19.44
N GLU A 50 -37.17 19.12 20.68
CA GLU A 50 -37.81 19.72 21.85
C GLU A 50 -37.16 21.08 22.14
N THR A 51 -37.99 22.11 22.00
CA THR A 51 -37.74 23.48 22.46
C THR A 51 -37.87 23.56 23.98
N THR A 52 -36.85 24.03 24.66
CA THR A 52 -36.93 24.60 26.00
C THR A 52 -36.47 26.06 25.97
N THR A 53 -37.46 26.94 25.89
CA THR A 53 -37.34 28.35 26.23
C THR A 53 -37.29 28.51 27.76
N THR A 54 -36.26 29.18 28.27
CA THR A 54 -36.32 29.78 29.60
C THR A 54 -35.51 31.07 29.66
N THR A 55 -36.25 32.13 29.54
CA THR A 55 -36.22 33.42 30.28
C THR A 55 -34.91 33.85 30.91
N THR A 56 -34.32 34.92 30.36
CA THR A 56 -33.38 35.79 31.08
C THR A 56 -33.77 37.27 30.87
N GLU A 57 -34.92 37.65 31.40
CA GLU A 57 -35.24 39.03 31.82
C GLU A 57 -35.32 38.99 33.31
N GLN A 58 -34.31 39.49 33.97
CA GLN A 58 -34.32 40.11 35.31
C GLN A 58 -32.86 40.18 35.88
N VAL A 59 -32.10 41.16 35.45
CA VAL A 59 -31.13 41.86 36.28
C VAL A 59 -30.83 43.23 35.63
N ARG A 60 -31.84 44.10 35.59
CA ARG A 60 -31.66 45.53 35.31
C ARG A 60 -32.63 46.34 36.15
N SER A 61 -32.58 46.20 37.48
CA SER A 61 -33.20 47.18 38.36
C SER A 61 -32.74 46.93 39.82
N ARG A 62 -31.54 47.30 40.17
CA ARG A 62 -31.09 47.53 41.55
C ARG A 62 -29.72 48.16 41.57
N ARG A 63 -29.62 49.47 41.19
CA ARG A 63 -28.58 50.41 41.62
C ARG A 63 -28.95 51.82 41.15
N LYS A 64 -30.12 52.25 41.59
CA LYS A 64 -30.49 53.67 41.60
C LYS A 64 -31.31 53.90 42.86
N ARG A 65 -30.69 53.95 43.98
CA ARG A 65 -31.16 54.54 45.21
C ARG A 65 -30.02 54.35 46.23
N GLU A 66 -29.25 55.46 46.37
CA GLU A 66 -28.45 55.83 47.52
C GLU A 66 -27.38 56.83 47.01
N VAL A 67 -27.80 58.03 46.73
CA VAL A 67 -27.05 59.29 46.90
C VAL A 67 -28.10 60.39 46.77
N GLN A 68 -28.91 60.52 47.76
CA GLN A 68 -29.63 61.78 48.08
C GLN A 68 -29.68 61.87 49.59
N ASN A 69 -28.77 62.65 50.10
CA ASN A 69 -28.95 63.46 51.31
C ASN A 69 -27.57 63.90 51.80
N GLU A 70 -27.20 65.06 51.33
CA GLU A 70 -26.43 66.03 52.10
C GLU A 70 -26.39 67.33 51.29
N GLU A 71 -27.55 67.98 51.25
CA GLU A 71 -27.67 69.37 50.88
C GLU A 71 -27.91 70.16 52.17
N LYS A 72 -27.32 71.32 52.13
CA LYS A 72 -27.66 72.53 52.86
C LYS A 72 -26.70 72.90 53.99
N LYS A 73 -25.83 73.83 53.60
CA LYS A 73 -25.79 75.11 54.30
C LYS A 73 -25.21 76.21 53.35
N ASP A 74 -26.06 76.76 52.55
CA ASP A 74 -25.83 78.07 51.94
C ASP A 74 -26.10 79.10 52.94
N VAL A 75 -25.11 79.92 53.16
CA VAL A 75 -25.27 81.22 53.88
C VAL A 75 -25.42 82.31 52.82
N GLN A 76 -26.73 82.57 52.53
CA GLN A 76 -27.14 83.74 51.78
C GLN A 76 -27.01 85.01 52.73
N LYS A 77 -26.16 85.98 52.37
CA LYS A 77 -26.20 87.31 52.95
C LYS A 77 -26.67 88.27 51.90
N ASP A 78 -27.87 88.76 52.13
CA ASP A 78 -28.47 89.87 51.44
C ASP A 78 -27.59 91.16 51.68
N ILE A 79 -27.34 91.84 50.61
CA ILE A 79 -26.73 93.22 50.68
C ILE A 79 -27.85 94.18 50.26
N SER A 80 -28.45 94.81 51.30
CA SER A 80 -29.19 96.05 51.10
C SER A 80 -28.23 97.22 50.99
N SER A 81 -28.53 98.07 50.08
CA SER A 81 -27.85 99.34 49.75
C SER A 81 -27.46 100.22 50.97
N ASP A 82 -26.22 100.57 51.10
CA ASP A 82 -25.87 101.86 51.63
C ASP A 82 -24.58 102.39 50.94
N ASN A 83 -24.65 103.61 50.51
CA ASN A 83 -23.61 104.34 49.83
C ASN A 83 -22.52 104.85 50.84
N ASN A 84 -21.31 104.73 50.49
CA ASN A 84 -20.08 105.29 51.11
C ASN A 84 -19.36 104.43 52.11
N ARG A 85 -18.55 103.47 51.60
CA ARG A 85 -17.32 103.03 52.29
C ARG A 85 -16.26 102.68 51.28
N GLU A 86 -15.03 103.01 51.57
CA GLU A 86 -13.84 102.62 50.83
C GLU A 86 -13.94 101.19 50.33
N LYS A 87 -13.78 100.97 49.01
CA LYS A 87 -13.75 99.64 48.45
C LYS A 87 -12.62 98.85 49.09
N THR A 88 -12.93 98.12 50.15
CA THR A 88 -11.94 97.13 50.66
C THR A 88 -11.60 96.16 49.51
N LYS A 89 -10.35 96.11 49.11
CA LYS A 89 -9.85 95.18 48.08
C LYS A 89 -10.09 93.75 48.52
N TYR A 90 -10.87 93.00 47.68
CA TYR A 90 -11.18 91.57 47.94
C TYR A 90 -10.22 90.73 47.16
N THR A 91 -9.63 89.69 47.85
CA THR A 91 -8.83 88.62 47.24
C THR A 91 -9.52 87.29 47.53
N GLY A 92 -9.96 86.55 46.46
CA GLY A 92 -10.64 85.25 46.63
C GLY A 92 -11.40 84.83 45.39
N PHE A 93 -12.07 83.68 45.47
CA PHE A 93 -12.90 83.13 44.39
C PHE A 93 -14.19 84.00 44.29
N VAL A 94 -14.56 84.30 43.02
CA VAL A 94 -15.80 84.96 42.69
C VAL A 94 -16.54 84.15 41.67
N LYS A 95 -17.84 83.84 41.89
CA LYS A 95 -18.69 83.16 40.94
C LYS A 95 -19.62 84.20 40.29
N SER A 96 -19.62 84.28 38.97
CA SER A 96 -20.60 85.09 38.20
C SER A 96 -21.05 84.24 36.99
N ASP A 97 -22.39 84.16 36.81
CA ASP A 97 -23.01 83.45 35.65
C ASP A 97 -22.53 82.04 35.51
N GLY A 98 -22.33 81.35 36.63
CA GLY A 98 -21.85 79.91 36.60
C GLY A 98 -20.35 79.77 36.36
N VAL A 99 -19.62 80.86 36.13
CA VAL A 99 -18.19 80.91 35.88
C VAL A 99 -17.44 81.31 37.15
N THR A 100 -16.34 80.66 37.44
CA THR A 100 -15.49 80.96 38.63
C THR A 100 -14.27 81.77 38.20
N TYR A 101 -14.02 82.88 38.88
CA TYR A 101 -12.89 83.75 38.74
C TYR A 101 -12.10 83.78 40.08
N TYR A 102 -10.85 84.22 40.06
CA TYR A 102 -10.10 84.51 41.25
C TYR A 102 -9.63 85.98 41.16
N HIS A 103 -10.00 86.79 42.10
CA HIS A 103 -9.65 88.15 42.14
C HIS A 103 -8.50 88.34 43.11
N VAL A 104 -7.57 89.21 42.77
CA VAL A 104 -6.55 89.76 43.65
C VAL A 104 -6.79 91.29 43.65
N ASP A 105 -6.96 91.82 44.82
CA ASP A 105 -7.33 93.24 44.98
C ASP A 105 -8.52 93.69 44.11
N SER A 106 -9.58 92.81 44.03
CA SER A 106 -10.76 92.96 43.26
C SER A 106 -10.55 92.95 41.73
N VAL A 107 -9.40 92.53 41.24
CA VAL A 107 -9.09 92.41 39.79
C VAL A 107 -8.97 90.91 39.47
N PRO A 108 -9.71 90.38 38.50
CA PRO A 108 -9.56 88.97 38.10
C PRO A 108 -8.21 88.68 37.49
N ILE A 109 -7.57 87.65 37.98
CA ILE A 109 -6.29 87.20 37.37
C ILE A 109 -6.60 86.50 36.05
N LYS A 110 -5.72 86.64 35.05
CA LYS A 110 -5.84 86.16 33.69
C LYS A 110 -4.57 85.47 33.19
N ASN A 111 -4.73 84.49 32.30
CA ASN A 111 -3.62 83.84 31.61
C ASN A 111 -2.53 83.30 32.54
N GLN A 112 -2.86 82.78 33.72
CA GLN A 112 -1.81 82.39 34.68
C GLN A 112 -2.27 81.34 35.63
N TRP A 113 -1.29 80.64 36.16
CA TRP A 113 -1.44 79.68 37.27
C TRP A 113 -1.44 80.46 38.59
N LYS A 114 -2.25 80.01 39.50
CA LYS A 114 -2.30 80.52 40.86
C LYS A 114 -2.35 79.33 41.84
N ASN A 115 -1.43 79.35 42.78
CA ASN A 115 -1.50 78.50 43.95
C ASN A 115 -2.39 79.12 45.01
N ILE A 116 -3.43 78.44 45.43
CA ILE A 116 -4.38 78.89 46.44
C ILE A 116 -4.57 77.70 47.41
N ASP A 117 -4.23 77.96 48.69
CA ASP A 117 -4.32 76.92 49.74
C ASP A 117 -3.64 75.59 49.35
N GLN A 118 -2.40 75.70 48.82
CA GLN A 118 -1.59 74.53 48.34
C GLN A 118 -2.12 73.80 47.11
N LYS A 119 -3.16 74.35 46.45
CA LYS A 119 -3.76 73.85 45.25
C LYS A 119 -3.53 74.76 44.08
N TRP A 120 -3.21 74.16 42.91
CA TRP A 120 -2.96 74.95 41.68
C TRP A 120 -4.21 75.05 40.85
N TYR A 121 -4.52 76.27 40.40
CA TYR A 121 -5.61 76.60 39.49
C TYR A 121 -5.07 77.36 38.30
N TYR A 122 -5.74 77.24 37.16
CA TYR A 122 -5.40 78.04 35.98
C TYR A 122 -6.58 78.90 35.56
N PHE A 123 -6.32 80.15 35.28
CA PHE A 123 -7.29 81.13 34.81
C PHE A 123 -6.92 81.52 33.40
N ASP A 124 -7.92 81.47 32.45
CA ASP A 124 -7.70 81.72 31.03
C ASP A 124 -7.58 83.26 30.74
N SER A 125 -7.51 83.65 29.43
CA SER A 125 -7.40 85.00 28.97
C SER A 125 -8.62 85.90 29.37
N SER A 126 -9.75 85.29 29.61
CA SER A 126 -10.94 85.93 30.13
C SER A 126 -10.94 86.11 31.65
N GLY A 127 -10.09 85.37 32.33
CA GLY A 127 -10.06 85.19 33.77
C GLY A 127 -10.87 84.03 34.33
N LYS A 128 -11.50 83.20 33.47
CA LYS A 128 -12.28 82.12 33.84
C LYS A 128 -11.39 80.96 34.38
N MET A 129 -11.73 80.39 35.50
CA MET A 129 -11.08 79.20 36.04
C MET A 129 -11.38 77.96 35.12
N LEU A 130 -10.34 77.38 34.59
CA LEU A 130 -10.46 76.16 33.77
C LEU A 130 -10.67 74.93 34.64
N LYS A 131 -11.59 74.11 34.27
CA LYS A 131 -11.92 72.82 34.95
C LYS A 131 -12.32 71.78 33.95
N ASN A 132 -12.22 70.50 34.31
CA ASN A 132 -12.51 69.35 33.43
C ASN A 132 -11.80 69.47 32.06
N THR A 133 -10.51 69.78 32.04
CA THR A 133 -9.77 70.01 30.80
C THR A 133 -8.26 69.83 31.00
N LEU A 134 -7.53 69.83 29.91
CA LEU A 134 -6.08 69.92 29.93
C LEU A 134 -5.62 71.35 29.66
N VAL A 135 -4.70 71.82 30.48
CA VAL A 135 -4.09 73.10 30.28
C VAL A 135 -2.55 72.92 30.15
N ASN A 136 -2.02 73.07 28.94
CA ASN A 136 -0.58 72.83 28.67
C ASN A 136 -0.12 71.46 29.20
N SER A 137 -0.93 70.42 28.95
CA SER A 137 -0.75 69.06 29.44
C SER A 137 -1.06 68.83 30.93
N TYR A 138 -1.38 69.84 31.72
CA TYR A 138 -1.78 69.68 33.12
C TYR A 138 -3.29 69.28 33.19
N VAL A 139 -3.60 68.38 34.10
CA VAL A 139 -4.95 67.86 34.26
C VAL A 139 -5.72 68.67 35.28
N MET A 140 -6.75 69.38 34.85
CA MET A 140 -7.63 70.17 35.73
C MET A 140 -8.89 69.39 36.08
N GLY A 141 -9.10 69.19 37.34
CA GLY A 141 -10.26 68.48 37.90
C GLY A 141 -11.60 69.20 37.71
N GLU A 142 -12.66 68.59 38.19
CA GLU A 142 -14.04 69.09 38.15
C GLU A 142 -14.22 70.36 39.00
N ASP A 143 -13.45 70.44 40.06
CA ASP A 143 -13.43 71.63 40.95
C ASP A 143 -12.41 72.74 40.50
N GLY A 144 -11.73 72.51 39.38
CA GLY A 144 -10.76 73.40 38.82
C GLY A 144 -9.36 73.25 39.42
N GLN A 145 -9.12 72.35 40.36
CA GLN A 145 -7.79 72.09 40.91
C GLN A 145 -6.96 71.28 39.93
N MET A 146 -5.69 71.52 39.83
CA MET A 146 -4.74 70.66 39.18
C MET A 146 -4.69 69.32 39.92
N LEU A 147 -4.97 68.24 39.20
CA LEU A 147 -4.93 66.89 39.74
C LEU A 147 -3.51 66.34 39.76
N THR A 148 -3.20 65.53 40.77
CA THR A 148 -1.94 64.76 40.83
C THR A 148 -2.21 63.31 41.23
N ASN A 149 -1.52 62.37 40.64
CA ASN A 149 -1.62 60.94 40.88
C ASN A 149 -3.07 60.38 40.87
N GLN A 150 -3.90 60.90 39.98
CA GLN A 150 -5.31 60.44 39.90
C GLN A 150 -5.88 60.49 38.46
N TRP A 151 -6.94 59.75 38.26
CA TRP A 151 -7.68 59.67 37.01
C TRP A 151 -8.70 60.79 36.88
N MET A 152 -8.87 61.25 35.67
CA MET A 152 -9.92 62.18 35.27
C MET A 152 -10.55 61.76 33.97
N THR A 153 -11.83 62.00 33.81
CA THR A 153 -12.55 61.80 32.56
C THR A 153 -13.10 63.13 32.07
N PHE A 154 -12.89 63.45 30.78
CA PHE A 154 -13.60 64.54 30.10
C PHE A 154 -13.74 64.22 28.61
N ASN A 155 -14.76 64.72 27.95
CA ASN A 155 -15.11 64.41 26.58
C ASN A 155 -15.11 62.91 26.30
N GLN A 156 -15.62 62.10 27.23
CA GLN A 156 -15.71 60.63 27.18
C GLN A 156 -14.36 59.92 27.07
N LYS A 157 -13.26 60.62 27.37
CA LYS A 157 -11.90 60.06 27.39
C LYS A 157 -11.33 60.12 28.79
N TRP A 158 -10.49 59.12 29.14
CA TRP A 158 -9.79 59.04 30.40
C TRP A 158 -8.36 59.58 30.29
N TYR A 159 -7.94 60.30 31.31
CA TYR A 159 -6.62 60.85 31.45
C TYR A 159 -6.06 60.54 32.84
N TYR A 160 -4.77 60.41 32.98
CA TYR A 160 -4.12 60.23 34.29
C TYR A 160 -3.15 61.37 34.54
N ALA A 161 -3.38 62.12 35.60
CA ALA A 161 -2.46 63.13 36.10
C ALA A 161 -1.30 62.44 36.85
N GLN A 162 -0.09 62.78 36.46
CA GLN A 162 1.11 62.33 37.17
C GLN A 162 1.35 63.17 38.45
N GLU A 163 2.42 62.89 39.16
CA GLU A 163 2.77 63.60 40.37
C GLU A 163 2.98 65.08 40.16
N ASP A 164 3.52 65.43 38.99
CA ASP A 164 3.75 66.86 38.58
C ASP A 164 2.46 67.51 38.02
N GLY A 165 1.33 66.80 38.00
CA GLY A 165 0.06 67.30 37.50
C GLY A 165 -0.14 67.15 35.99
N LYS A 166 0.87 66.78 35.22
CA LYS A 166 0.75 66.57 33.77
C LYS A 166 0.08 65.23 33.44
N ALA A 167 -0.71 65.23 32.41
CA ALA A 167 -1.26 64.00 31.84
C ALA A 167 -0.12 63.10 31.30
N VAL A 168 -0.19 61.81 31.50
CA VAL A 168 0.67 60.87 30.78
C VAL A 168 0.35 60.98 29.28
N GLN A 169 1.36 61.18 28.45
CA GLN A 169 1.21 61.31 26.99
C GLN A 169 2.18 60.38 26.26
N ASN A 170 1.71 59.69 25.21
CA ASN A 170 2.50 58.81 24.35
C ASN A 170 3.43 57.88 25.13
N ALA A 171 2.97 57.32 26.23
CA ALA A 171 3.78 56.54 27.15
C ALA A 171 2.99 55.47 27.89
N TRP A 172 3.68 54.40 28.26
CA TRP A 172 3.20 53.43 29.22
C TRP A 172 3.33 53.95 30.65
N LYS A 173 2.31 53.65 31.43
CA LYS A 173 2.30 53.96 32.86
C LYS A 173 1.74 52.80 33.66
N GLN A 174 2.47 52.36 34.65
CA GLN A 174 1.95 51.40 35.63
C GLN A 174 1.21 52.17 36.76
N ILE A 175 -0.06 51.82 36.98
CA ILE A 175 -0.92 52.43 37.97
C ILE A 175 -1.58 51.29 38.77
N LYS A 176 -1.32 51.20 40.06
CA LYS A 176 -1.83 50.12 40.92
C LYS A 176 -1.59 48.73 40.31
N GLU A 177 -0.33 48.45 39.95
CA GLU A 177 0.15 47.18 39.38
C GLU A 177 -0.38 46.85 38.00
N LYS A 178 -1.24 47.65 37.40
CA LYS A 178 -1.80 47.48 36.06
C LYS A 178 -1.14 48.44 35.07
N TRP A 179 -0.92 47.93 33.82
CA TRP A 179 -0.33 48.76 32.77
C TRP A 179 -1.41 49.42 31.91
N TYR A 180 -1.18 50.73 31.65
CA TYR A 180 -1.98 51.57 30.77
C TYR A 180 -1.10 52.25 29.73
N MET A 181 -1.63 52.50 28.56
CA MET A 181 -0.97 53.29 27.53
C MET A 181 -1.83 54.50 27.23
N PHE A 182 -1.16 55.60 26.88
CA PHE A 182 -1.81 56.84 26.61
C PHE A 182 -1.42 57.36 25.22
N HIS A 183 -2.39 57.92 24.49
CA HIS A 183 -2.21 58.56 23.22
C HIS A 183 -1.37 59.85 23.37
N GLN A 184 -0.96 60.43 22.22
CA GLN A 184 -0.23 61.69 22.19
C GLN A 184 -1.06 62.85 22.78
N ASP A 185 -2.40 62.83 22.69
CA ASP A 185 -3.30 63.81 23.28
C ASP A 185 -3.50 63.60 24.79
N GLY A 186 -2.87 62.58 25.38
CA GLY A 186 -2.97 62.21 26.77
C GLY A 186 -4.18 61.31 27.11
N SER A 187 -5.04 61.00 26.17
CA SER A 187 -6.16 60.07 26.37
C SER A 187 -5.68 58.62 26.48
N MET A 188 -6.31 57.88 27.37
CA MET A 188 -6.02 56.46 27.60
C MET A 188 -6.52 55.60 26.43
N TYR A 189 -5.70 54.64 25.96
CA TYR A 189 -6.14 53.59 25.05
C TYR A 189 -7.21 52.74 25.72
N ALA A 190 -8.30 52.45 25.01
CA ALA A 190 -9.38 51.62 25.52
C ALA A 190 -10.14 50.91 24.40
N ASN A 191 -10.39 49.58 24.52
CA ASN A 191 -10.98 48.73 23.49
C ASN A 191 -10.24 48.71 22.15
N GLU A 192 -8.94 48.81 22.17
CA GLU A 192 -8.14 48.90 20.94
C GLU A 192 -6.72 48.35 21.14
N PHE A 193 -6.08 48.03 20.02
CA PHE A 193 -4.67 47.66 20.00
C PHE A 193 -3.74 48.90 19.96
N ASN A 194 -2.70 48.85 20.77
CA ASN A 194 -1.49 49.66 20.59
C ASN A 194 -0.37 48.68 20.14
N TRP A 195 -0.09 48.62 18.84
CA TRP A 195 0.86 47.68 18.22
C TRP A 195 0.50 46.22 18.53
N ASN A 196 1.22 45.59 19.43
CA ASN A 196 1.02 44.19 19.82
C ASN A 196 0.24 44.01 21.11
N TYR A 197 -0.20 45.07 21.77
CA TYR A 197 -0.85 45.03 23.08
C TYR A 197 -2.29 45.53 22.96
N TYR A 198 -3.19 44.81 23.59
CA TYR A 198 -4.62 45.15 23.61
C TYR A 198 -4.97 45.85 24.93
N HIS A 199 -5.69 46.97 24.84
CA HIS A 199 -6.23 47.68 25.99
C HIS A 199 -7.72 47.40 26.11
N LYS A 200 -8.11 46.92 27.30
CA LYS A 200 -9.54 46.61 27.61
C LYS A 200 -10.34 47.92 27.72
N ALA A 201 -11.68 47.75 27.83
CA ALA A 201 -12.59 48.89 28.06
C ALA A 201 -12.19 49.73 29.29
N SER A 202 -11.58 49.09 30.31
CA SER A 202 -11.04 49.73 31.50
C SER A 202 -9.69 50.47 31.25
N GLY A 203 -9.12 50.35 30.04
CA GLY A 203 -7.80 50.85 29.68
C GLY A 203 -6.64 49.97 30.12
N GLU A 204 -6.89 48.96 30.95
CA GLU A 204 -5.86 48.04 31.40
C GLU A 204 -5.35 47.23 30.22
N MET A 205 -4.03 47.05 30.13
CA MET A 205 -3.45 46.08 29.21
C MET A 205 -4.00 44.68 29.50
N ALA A 206 -4.51 44.00 28.48
CA ALA A 206 -4.92 42.61 28.60
C ALA A 206 -3.68 41.71 28.80
N ASP A 207 -3.82 40.67 29.60
CA ASP A 207 -2.79 39.67 29.88
C ASP A 207 -3.42 38.28 30.10
N SER A 208 -2.88 37.28 29.44
CA SER A 208 -3.27 35.86 29.59
C SER A 208 -4.78 35.59 29.40
N GLU A 209 -5.45 36.33 28.53
CA GLU A 209 -6.90 36.27 28.34
C GLU A 209 -7.34 36.36 26.86
N TRP A 210 -8.55 35.96 26.57
CA TRP A 210 -9.19 36.17 25.27
C TRP A 210 -9.84 37.54 25.22
N VAL A 211 -9.61 38.28 24.12
CA VAL A 211 -10.25 39.55 23.85
C VAL A 211 -10.96 39.55 22.50
N PHE A 212 -12.12 40.17 22.43
CA PHE A 212 -12.82 40.36 21.18
C PHE A 212 -12.64 41.82 20.75
N ASP A 213 -12.03 42.02 19.60
CA ASP A 213 -11.86 43.33 19.03
C ASP A 213 -12.95 43.61 17.99
N THR A 214 -13.69 44.72 18.18
CA THR A 214 -14.80 45.09 17.32
C THR A 214 -14.36 45.65 15.98
N THR A 215 -13.19 46.24 15.90
CA THR A 215 -12.63 46.80 14.67
C THR A 215 -12.26 45.68 13.70
N TYR A 216 -11.63 44.62 14.22
CA TYR A 216 -11.27 43.44 13.44
C TYR A 216 -12.39 42.38 13.39
N ASN A 217 -13.45 42.56 14.17
CA ASN A 217 -14.56 41.61 14.33
C ASN A 217 -14.04 40.18 14.60
N SER A 218 -13.05 40.05 15.45
CA SER A 218 -12.36 38.80 15.72
C SER A 218 -11.89 38.65 17.16
N TRP A 219 -11.73 37.37 17.58
CA TRP A 219 -11.10 37.04 18.84
C TRP A 219 -9.58 36.96 18.69
N PHE A 220 -8.87 37.46 19.71
CA PHE A 220 -7.44 37.36 19.90
C PHE A 220 -7.15 36.72 21.24
N TYR A 221 -6.08 35.96 21.36
CA TYR A 221 -5.58 35.51 22.65
C TYR A 221 -4.33 36.31 23.02
N ILE A 222 -4.42 36.98 24.15
CA ILE A 222 -3.29 37.74 24.71
C ILE A 222 -2.49 36.79 25.57
N LYS A 223 -1.20 36.69 25.30
CA LYS A 223 -0.26 35.83 26.02
C LYS A 223 0.22 36.51 27.31
N PRO A 224 0.83 35.75 28.24
CA PRO A 224 1.56 36.34 29.35
C PRO A 224 2.55 37.40 28.87
N GLY A 225 2.51 38.60 29.48
CA GLY A 225 3.30 39.75 29.04
C GLY A 225 2.61 40.65 28.01
N GLY A 226 1.31 40.42 27.71
CA GLY A 226 0.42 41.33 27.00
C GLY A 226 0.46 41.27 25.48
N THR A 227 1.34 40.48 24.85
CA THR A 227 1.38 40.34 23.39
C THR A 227 0.35 39.31 22.89
N TYR A 228 -0.25 39.51 21.71
CA TYR A 228 -1.18 38.55 21.16
C TYR A 228 -0.51 37.33 20.50
N ALA A 229 -1.18 36.17 20.59
CA ALA A 229 -0.77 34.92 19.93
C ALA A 229 -0.92 35.02 18.42
N ARG A 230 0.00 34.41 17.65
CA ARG A 230 -0.05 34.31 16.19
C ARG A 230 0.63 33.04 15.68
N ASN A 231 0.06 32.43 14.65
CA ASN A 231 0.52 31.16 14.06
C ASN A 231 0.68 30.06 15.12
N GLU A 232 -0.21 30.01 16.07
CA GLU A 232 -0.12 29.07 17.19
C GLU A 232 -1.51 28.64 17.71
N TRP A 233 -1.54 27.49 18.35
CA TRP A 233 -2.73 26.97 19.00
C TRP A 233 -2.88 27.48 20.41
N LYS A 234 -4.11 27.79 20.77
CA LYS A 234 -4.51 27.99 22.17
C LYS A 234 -5.67 27.06 22.50
N GLY A 235 -5.36 25.91 23.09
CA GLY A 235 -6.33 24.85 23.29
C GLY A 235 -6.91 24.36 21.95
N ALA A 236 -8.21 24.46 21.76
CA ALA A 236 -8.89 24.03 20.54
C ALA A 236 -8.95 25.08 19.42
N PHE A 237 -8.32 26.25 19.59
CA PHE A 237 -8.43 27.39 18.70
C PHE A 237 -7.07 27.72 18.07
N TYR A 238 -7.08 28.15 16.83
CA TYR A 238 -5.86 28.57 16.11
C TYR A 238 -5.85 30.07 15.84
N LEU A 239 -4.77 30.73 16.19
CA LEU A 239 -4.54 32.15 15.94
C LEU A 239 -3.69 32.29 14.67
N LYS A 240 -4.21 32.93 13.64
CA LYS A 240 -3.53 33.15 12.35
C LYS A 240 -2.36 34.15 12.48
N SER A 241 -1.62 34.37 11.41
CA SER A 241 -0.45 35.28 11.38
C SER A 241 -0.77 36.70 11.84
N GLY A 242 -1.98 37.19 11.61
CA GLY A 242 -2.49 38.46 12.08
C GLY A 242 -3.04 38.44 13.51
N GLY A 243 -2.99 37.31 14.21
CA GLY A 243 -3.56 37.13 15.55
C GLY A 243 -5.06 36.77 15.55
N TYR A 244 -5.72 36.83 14.42
CA TYR A 244 -7.16 36.50 14.30
C TYR A 244 -7.42 35.03 14.57
N MET A 245 -8.44 34.74 15.35
CA MET A 245 -8.92 33.38 15.53
C MET A 245 -9.49 32.84 14.21
N ALA A 246 -8.99 31.68 13.74
CA ALA A 246 -9.49 31.01 12.55
C ALA A 246 -10.91 30.49 12.79
N LYS A 247 -11.82 30.65 11.80
CA LYS A 247 -13.22 30.20 11.83
C LYS A 247 -13.69 29.77 10.44
N SER A 248 -14.47 28.71 10.38
CA SER A 248 -15.08 28.18 9.15
C SER A 248 -14.09 28.00 8.01
N GLU A 249 -12.87 27.60 8.31
CA GLU A 249 -11.77 27.49 7.36
C GLU A 249 -10.81 26.34 7.67
N PHE A 250 -10.11 25.88 6.64
CA PHE A 250 -9.00 24.93 6.80
C PHE A 250 -7.69 25.65 7.11
N ILE A 251 -6.95 25.14 8.07
CA ILE A 251 -5.63 25.62 8.43
C ILE A 251 -4.62 24.48 8.26
N TYR A 252 -3.58 24.72 7.51
CA TYR A 252 -2.41 23.84 7.49
C TYR A 252 -1.41 24.30 8.55
N ASP A 253 -1.12 23.42 9.48
CA ASP A 253 -0.11 23.64 10.51
C ASP A 253 1.21 22.99 10.10
N SER A 254 2.25 23.79 9.94
CA SER A 254 3.56 23.33 9.50
C SER A 254 4.34 22.56 10.58
N GLN A 255 4.06 22.82 11.85
CA GLN A 255 4.68 22.13 12.97
C GLN A 255 4.19 20.67 13.05
N TYR A 256 2.87 20.49 12.94
CA TYR A 256 2.26 19.16 12.95
C TYR A 256 2.20 18.52 11.55
N LYS A 257 2.51 19.27 10.48
CA LYS A 257 2.40 18.84 9.08
C LYS A 257 1.02 18.30 8.74
N ALA A 258 -0.01 18.88 9.33
CA ALA A 258 -1.39 18.40 9.24
C ALA A 258 -2.35 19.57 8.91
N THR A 259 -3.49 19.23 8.32
CA THR A 259 -4.56 20.18 8.03
C THR A 259 -5.67 20.00 9.06
N TYR A 260 -6.20 21.08 9.56
CA TYR A 260 -7.30 21.15 10.52
C TYR A 260 -8.44 21.97 9.94
N TYR A 261 -9.66 21.73 10.36
CA TYR A 261 -10.79 22.60 10.06
C TYR A 261 -11.31 23.23 11.34
N LEU A 262 -11.37 24.56 11.37
CA LEU A 262 -11.96 25.34 12.46
C LEU A 262 -13.43 25.61 12.11
N ASP A 263 -14.33 25.25 13.02
CA ASP A 263 -15.78 25.47 12.85
C ASP A 263 -16.17 26.96 13.00
N GLU A 264 -17.46 27.24 12.92
CA GLU A 264 -17.99 28.60 13.10
C GLU A 264 -17.70 29.21 14.47
N ASN A 265 -17.42 28.38 15.46
CA ASN A 265 -17.05 28.80 16.81
C ASN A 265 -15.51 28.89 16.98
N GLY A 266 -14.75 28.58 15.93
CA GLY A 266 -13.29 28.58 15.93
C GLY A 266 -12.65 27.32 16.53
N LYS A 267 -13.42 26.30 16.90
CA LYS A 267 -12.90 25.03 17.42
C LYS A 267 -12.55 24.09 16.27
N TYR A 268 -11.43 23.36 16.39
CA TYR A 268 -11.12 22.35 15.40
C TYR A 268 -12.10 21.17 15.45
N ALA A 269 -12.46 20.65 14.28
CA ALA A 269 -13.22 19.42 14.15
C ALA A 269 -12.36 18.22 14.54
N ALA A 270 -12.90 17.29 15.36
CA ALA A 270 -12.17 16.10 15.79
C ALA A 270 -13.09 14.88 15.89
N ASP A 271 -12.53 13.69 15.61
CA ASP A 271 -13.16 12.38 15.78
C ASP A 271 -14.52 12.27 15.10
N LYS A 272 -14.65 12.83 13.90
CA LYS A 272 -15.95 12.84 13.18
C LYS A 272 -15.84 13.08 11.70
N TRP A 273 -16.87 12.64 11.01
CA TRP A 273 -17.21 13.10 9.67
C TRP A 273 -17.88 14.47 9.71
N LYS A 274 -17.53 15.33 8.79
CA LYS A 274 -18.14 16.65 8.63
C LYS A 274 -18.37 16.95 7.16
N GLU A 275 -19.58 17.38 6.83
CA GLU A 275 -19.90 17.86 5.49
C GLU A 275 -19.60 19.37 5.41
N LEU A 276 -18.84 19.75 4.39
CA LEU A 276 -18.47 21.13 4.10
C LEU A 276 -18.65 21.39 2.60
N ASN A 277 -19.53 22.30 2.25
CA ASN A 277 -19.85 22.66 0.85
C ASN A 277 -20.16 21.42 -0.04
N GLY A 278 -20.99 20.50 0.47
CA GLY A 278 -21.41 19.29 -0.24
C GLY A 278 -20.35 18.20 -0.35
N LYS A 279 -19.21 18.34 0.32
CA LYS A 279 -18.12 17.35 0.38
C LYS A 279 -17.93 16.86 1.81
N TRP A 280 -17.73 15.56 1.98
CA TRP A 280 -17.47 14.95 3.27
C TRP A 280 -15.98 14.84 3.54
N TYR A 281 -15.59 15.17 4.78
CA TYR A 281 -14.23 15.10 5.31
C TYR A 281 -14.24 14.34 6.61
N HIS A 282 -13.17 13.64 6.91
CA HIS A 282 -13.01 12.98 8.20
C HIS A 282 -11.82 13.56 8.96
N PHE A 283 -12.05 13.85 10.25
CA PHE A 283 -11.05 14.39 11.16
C PHE A 283 -10.73 13.37 12.25
N GLN A 284 -9.46 13.15 12.47
CA GLN A 284 -8.94 12.25 13.51
C GLN A 284 -9.26 12.78 14.92
N LYS A 285 -9.00 11.96 15.92
CA LYS A 285 -9.20 12.34 17.33
C LYS A 285 -8.39 13.58 17.73
N ALA A 286 -7.20 13.77 17.17
CA ALA A 286 -6.38 14.97 17.39
C ALA A 286 -6.76 16.15 16.48
N GLY A 287 -7.80 16.00 15.63
CA GLY A 287 -8.31 17.04 14.73
C GLY A 287 -7.68 17.10 13.35
N GLU A 288 -6.71 16.26 13.06
CA GLU A 288 -6.04 16.20 11.76
C GLU A 288 -6.98 15.69 10.68
N LEU A 289 -6.95 16.31 9.52
CA LEU A 289 -7.69 15.85 8.35
C LEU A 289 -7.10 14.55 7.81
N ASP A 290 -7.91 13.51 7.70
CA ASP A 290 -7.51 12.27 7.04
C ASP A 290 -7.30 12.48 5.54
N LYS A 291 -6.28 11.81 4.98
CA LYS A 291 -5.93 11.84 3.56
C LYS A 291 -5.40 10.47 3.10
N ASN A 292 -5.72 10.09 1.87
CA ASN A 292 -5.22 8.86 1.22
C ASN A 292 -5.36 7.60 2.07
N LYS A 293 -6.51 7.40 2.70
CA LYS A 293 -6.71 6.24 3.58
C LYS A 293 -8.17 5.84 3.74
N TRP A 294 -8.37 4.65 4.22
CA TRP A 294 -9.67 4.14 4.63
C TRP A 294 -10.04 4.62 6.03
N VAL A 295 -11.29 5.02 6.15
CA VAL A 295 -11.95 5.31 7.43
C VAL A 295 -13.17 4.41 7.52
N GLY A 296 -13.02 3.27 8.15
CA GLY A 296 -14.02 2.21 8.10
C GLY A 296 -14.25 1.72 6.67
N SER A 297 -15.45 1.85 6.16
CA SER A 297 -15.81 1.46 4.79
C SER A 297 -15.76 2.61 3.77
N TYR A 298 -15.22 3.74 4.12
CA TYR A 298 -15.12 4.94 3.29
C TYR A 298 -13.65 5.25 2.97
N TYR A 299 -13.38 5.75 1.79
CA TYR A 299 -12.04 6.18 1.41
C TYR A 299 -11.94 7.70 1.36
N VAL A 300 -10.94 8.24 2.02
CA VAL A 300 -10.61 9.68 1.99
C VAL A 300 -9.45 9.89 1.02
N LYS A 301 -9.64 10.77 0.04
CA LYS A 301 -8.66 11.07 -1.01
C LYS A 301 -7.53 11.98 -0.53
N GLU A 302 -6.58 12.27 -1.41
CA GLU A 302 -5.44 13.14 -1.11
C GLU A 302 -5.86 14.58 -0.77
N ASP A 303 -6.94 15.06 -1.37
CA ASP A 303 -7.51 16.38 -1.07
C ASP A 303 -8.32 16.40 0.25
N GLY A 304 -8.43 15.26 0.93
CA GLY A 304 -9.20 15.09 2.17
C GLY A 304 -10.68 14.82 1.96
N THR A 305 -11.19 14.81 0.72
CA THR A 305 -12.60 14.55 0.45
C THR A 305 -12.90 13.05 0.43
N MET A 306 -14.08 12.66 0.90
CA MET A 306 -14.59 11.30 0.76
C MET A 306 -14.82 10.96 -0.71
N ALA A 307 -14.31 9.82 -1.15
CA ALA A 307 -14.53 9.32 -2.50
C ALA A 307 -16.02 8.97 -2.72
N LYS A 308 -16.55 9.25 -3.92
CA LYS A 308 -17.92 8.90 -4.35
C LYS A 308 -17.92 8.56 -5.84
N LYS A 309 -18.61 7.46 -6.20
CA LYS A 309 -18.83 7.03 -7.60
C LYS A 309 -17.55 7.02 -8.45
N GLU A 310 -16.47 6.50 -7.88
CA GLU A 310 -15.14 6.50 -8.52
C GLU A 310 -14.32 5.28 -8.18
N TRP A 311 -13.31 5.00 -9.01
CA TRP A 311 -12.33 3.95 -8.79
C TRP A 311 -11.21 4.46 -7.88
N ILE A 312 -10.84 3.65 -6.90
CA ILE A 312 -9.69 3.89 -6.02
C ILE A 312 -8.69 2.74 -6.16
N PHE A 313 -7.47 3.07 -6.56
CA PHE A 313 -6.36 2.14 -6.46
C PHE A 313 -5.67 2.30 -5.12
N ASP A 314 -5.75 1.27 -4.31
CA ASP A 314 -5.08 1.27 -3.00
C ASP A 314 -3.70 0.63 -3.11
N LYS A 315 -2.66 1.40 -2.77
CA LYS A 315 -1.26 0.98 -2.85
C LYS A 315 -0.89 -0.10 -1.83
N THR A 316 -1.58 -0.18 -0.71
CA THR A 316 -1.35 -1.18 0.33
C THR A 316 -1.84 -2.54 -0.12
N TYR A 317 -3.03 -2.58 -0.72
CA TYR A 317 -3.63 -3.81 -1.24
C TYR A 317 -3.20 -4.15 -2.67
N GLN A 318 -2.50 -3.21 -3.37
CA GLN A 318 -2.14 -3.34 -4.78
C GLN A 318 -3.33 -3.73 -5.66
N ASN A 319 -4.50 -3.18 -5.34
CA ASN A 319 -5.75 -3.54 -5.99
C ASN A 319 -6.71 -2.35 -6.11
N TRP A 320 -7.70 -2.51 -6.99
CA TRP A 320 -8.75 -1.55 -7.24
C TRP A 320 -9.98 -1.81 -6.38
N PHE A 321 -10.60 -0.73 -5.95
CA PHE A 321 -11.89 -0.67 -5.27
C PHE A 321 -12.81 0.29 -6.02
N TYR A 322 -14.10 0.06 -5.98
CA TYR A 322 -15.08 1.01 -6.51
C TYR A 322 -15.94 1.57 -5.39
N ILE A 323 -15.97 2.88 -5.30
CA ILE A 323 -16.76 3.59 -4.31
C ILE A 323 -18.12 3.95 -4.93
N GLN A 324 -19.19 3.60 -4.24
CA GLN A 324 -20.57 3.90 -4.65
C GLN A 324 -20.92 5.36 -4.37
N GLU A 325 -22.10 5.80 -4.85
CA GLU A 325 -22.65 7.14 -4.55
C GLU A 325 -22.77 7.41 -3.04
N SER A 326 -23.05 6.38 -2.26
CA SER A 326 -23.12 6.43 -0.79
C SER A 326 -21.77 6.66 -0.10
N GLY A 327 -20.66 6.64 -0.83
CA GLY A 327 -19.30 6.66 -0.27
C GLY A 327 -18.78 5.28 0.19
N LEU A 328 -19.63 4.25 0.25
CA LEU A 328 -19.22 2.90 0.62
C LEU A 328 -18.57 2.19 -0.56
N TYR A 329 -17.52 1.38 -0.28
CA TYR A 329 -16.97 0.52 -1.32
C TYR A 329 -17.89 -0.66 -1.65
N VAL A 330 -17.84 -1.12 -2.90
CA VAL A 330 -18.56 -2.32 -3.36
C VAL A 330 -17.87 -3.57 -2.84
N ARG A 331 -18.63 -4.58 -2.40
CA ARG A 331 -18.10 -5.86 -1.95
C ARG A 331 -19.07 -7.02 -2.17
N GLY A 332 -18.53 -8.22 -2.39
CA GLY A 332 -19.28 -9.48 -2.49
C GLY A 332 -20.28 -9.52 -3.64
N LYS A 333 -20.12 -8.69 -4.70
CA LYS A 333 -21.10 -8.63 -5.78
C LYS A 333 -20.53 -8.16 -7.11
N TRP A 334 -21.30 -8.44 -8.15
CA TRP A 334 -21.10 -7.87 -9.47
C TRP A 334 -21.61 -6.41 -9.51
N LEU A 335 -20.90 -5.58 -10.25
CA LEU A 335 -21.29 -4.20 -10.53
C LEU A 335 -20.95 -3.84 -11.97
N GLU A 336 -21.90 -3.22 -12.66
CA GLU A 336 -21.68 -2.63 -13.97
C GLU A 336 -21.17 -1.19 -13.82
N VAL A 337 -20.02 -0.91 -14.44
CA VAL A 337 -19.43 0.43 -14.48
C VAL A 337 -19.05 0.73 -15.92
N ASN A 338 -19.62 1.78 -16.50
CA ASN A 338 -19.39 2.19 -17.88
C ASN A 338 -19.59 1.05 -18.90
N GLN A 339 -20.72 0.33 -18.80
CA GLN A 339 -21.10 -0.80 -19.69
C GLN A 339 -20.19 -2.02 -19.60
N GLU A 340 -19.33 -2.10 -18.59
CA GLU A 340 -18.48 -3.24 -18.31
C GLU A 340 -18.76 -3.82 -16.93
N TRP A 341 -18.81 -5.14 -16.82
CA TRP A 341 -19.05 -5.84 -15.57
C TRP A 341 -17.78 -6.19 -14.84
N TYR A 342 -17.76 -5.88 -13.54
CA TYR A 342 -16.68 -6.17 -12.59
C TYR A 342 -17.21 -6.93 -11.40
N TYR A 343 -16.38 -7.77 -10.81
CA TYR A 343 -16.73 -8.43 -9.56
C TYR A 343 -15.83 -7.93 -8.43
N PHE A 344 -16.47 -7.59 -7.32
CA PHE A 344 -15.77 -7.17 -6.10
C PHE A 344 -15.90 -8.26 -5.05
N LYS A 345 -14.76 -8.71 -4.52
CA LYS A 345 -14.69 -9.73 -3.47
C LYS A 345 -15.30 -9.24 -2.17
N ASN A 346 -15.43 -10.13 -1.17
CA ASN A 346 -16.00 -9.78 0.14
C ASN A 346 -15.20 -8.72 0.89
N ASP A 347 -13.91 -8.63 0.62
CA ASP A 347 -13.00 -7.60 1.15
C ASP A 347 -13.03 -6.29 0.34
N GLY A 348 -13.82 -6.22 -0.74
CA GLY A 348 -13.97 -5.07 -1.63
C GLY A 348 -12.96 -4.98 -2.75
N GLN A 349 -11.96 -5.85 -2.81
CA GLN A 349 -10.98 -5.86 -3.88
C GLN A 349 -11.62 -6.30 -5.21
N MET A 350 -11.28 -5.64 -6.31
CA MET A 350 -11.70 -6.06 -7.64
C MET A 350 -11.06 -7.41 -7.99
N ALA A 351 -11.85 -8.37 -8.43
CA ALA A 351 -11.34 -9.64 -8.92
C ALA A 351 -10.53 -9.45 -10.22
N GLN A 352 -9.36 -10.07 -10.28
CA GLN A 352 -8.44 -10.00 -11.43
C GLN A 352 -7.74 -11.34 -11.64
N LYS A 353 -7.55 -11.74 -12.90
CA LYS A 353 -6.85 -12.98 -13.30
C LYS A 353 -7.39 -14.22 -12.59
N GLU A 354 -8.68 -14.28 -12.39
CA GLU A 354 -9.34 -15.38 -11.67
C GLU A 354 -10.74 -15.68 -12.18
N LEU A 355 -11.20 -16.92 -11.92
CA LEU A 355 -12.56 -17.34 -12.19
C LEU A 355 -13.50 -16.91 -11.05
N VAL A 356 -14.63 -16.32 -11.42
CA VAL A 356 -15.73 -16.02 -10.52
C VAL A 356 -17.01 -16.61 -11.12
N GLY A 357 -17.44 -17.74 -10.57
CA GLY A 357 -18.51 -18.54 -11.17
C GLY A 357 -18.10 -19.05 -12.55
N GLU A 358 -18.85 -18.68 -13.57
CA GLU A 358 -18.59 -19.08 -14.96
C GLU A 358 -17.79 -18.06 -15.78
N TYR A 359 -17.36 -16.95 -15.16
CA TYR A 359 -16.69 -15.85 -15.81
C TYR A 359 -15.24 -15.74 -15.37
N TYR A 360 -14.35 -15.36 -16.26
CA TYR A 360 -12.96 -15.04 -15.95
C TYR A 360 -12.73 -13.54 -16.01
N LEU A 361 -12.23 -12.97 -14.92
CA LEU A 361 -11.85 -11.58 -14.84
C LEU A 361 -10.39 -11.44 -15.28
N LYS A 362 -10.15 -10.65 -16.33
CA LYS A 362 -8.81 -10.36 -16.84
C LYS A 362 -8.01 -9.48 -15.87
N SER A 363 -6.78 -9.16 -16.22
CA SER A 363 -5.93 -8.27 -15.41
C SER A 363 -6.50 -6.86 -15.22
N ASP A 364 -7.36 -6.42 -16.13
CA ASP A 364 -8.08 -5.14 -16.06
C ASP A 364 -9.43 -5.23 -15.32
N GLY A 365 -9.74 -6.41 -14.74
CA GLY A 365 -10.99 -6.68 -14.05
C GLY A 365 -12.19 -6.95 -14.95
N LYS A 366 -12.06 -6.84 -16.28
CA LYS A 366 -13.16 -7.07 -17.22
C LYS A 366 -13.34 -8.54 -17.53
N ILE A 367 -14.57 -8.93 -17.84
CA ILE A 367 -14.91 -10.30 -18.26
C ILE A 367 -14.20 -10.65 -19.57
N ALA A 368 -13.58 -11.83 -19.60
CA ALA A 368 -13.03 -12.41 -20.82
C ALA A 368 -14.16 -12.86 -21.75
N LYS A 369 -14.04 -12.61 -23.06
CA LYS A 369 -15.00 -13.01 -24.09
C LYS A 369 -14.26 -13.49 -25.35
N ASN A 370 -14.84 -14.49 -26.05
CA ASN A 370 -14.35 -15.04 -27.31
C ASN A 370 -12.86 -15.42 -27.28
N GLN A 371 -12.39 -16.00 -26.18
CA GLN A 371 -10.97 -16.37 -26.03
C GLN A 371 -10.76 -17.54 -25.10
N MET A 372 -9.66 -18.24 -25.31
CA MET A 372 -9.19 -19.30 -24.43
C MET A 372 -8.14 -18.76 -23.47
N LEU A 373 -8.31 -18.99 -22.15
CA LEU A 373 -7.40 -18.55 -21.10
C LEU A 373 -7.07 -19.70 -20.15
N TYR A 374 -5.86 -19.64 -19.62
CA TYR A 374 -5.40 -20.56 -18.58
C TYR A 374 -5.62 -19.98 -17.20
N ASP A 375 -6.31 -20.71 -16.35
CA ASP A 375 -6.48 -20.34 -14.95
C ASP A 375 -5.48 -21.09 -14.08
N GLN A 376 -4.60 -20.37 -13.41
CA GLN A 376 -3.53 -20.94 -12.58
C GLN A 376 -4.08 -21.71 -11.37
N LYS A 377 -5.17 -21.23 -10.78
CA LYS A 377 -5.74 -21.81 -9.56
C LYS A 377 -6.34 -23.20 -9.82
N SER A 378 -7.03 -23.37 -10.93
CA SER A 378 -7.60 -24.66 -11.34
C SER A 378 -6.65 -25.50 -12.18
N ALA A 379 -5.46 -24.96 -12.52
CA ALA A 379 -4.45 -25.54 -13.41
C ALA A 379 -5.05 -26.04 -14.74
N SER A 380 -5.96 -25.27 -15.34
CA SER A 380 -6.66 -25.66 -16.56
C SER A 380 -6.99 -24.49 -17.48
N SER A 381 -7.23 -24.78 -18.76
CA SER A 381 -7.70 -23.81 -19.73
C SER A 381 -9.21 -23.88 -19.87
N TYR A 382 -9.81 -22.71 -20.10
CA TYR A 382 -11.23 -22.50 -20.37
C TYR A 382 -11.39 -21.66 -21.62
N TYR A 383 -12.46 -21.86 -22.37
CA TYR A 383 -12.85 -20.98 -23.45
C TYR A 383 -14.06 -20.15 -23.03
N PHE A 384 -13.94 -18.83 -23.09
CA PHE A 384 -15.01 -17.90 -22.75
C PHE A 384 -15.74 -17.48 -24.01
N GLU A 385 -17.05 -17.67 -24.03
CA GLU A 385 -17.91 -17.35 -25.16
C GLU A 385 -18.21 -15.85 -25.29
N ALA A 386 -19.04 -15.46 -26.26
CA ALA A 386 -19.39 -14.06 -26.47
C ALA A 386 -20.14 -13.40 -25.28
N ASP A 387 -20.90 -14.20 -24.54
CA ASP A 387 -21.59 -13.78 -23.30
C ASP A 387 -20.66 -13.74 -22.07
N GLY A 388 -19.41 -14.18 -22.22
CA GLY A 388 -18.40 -14.22 -21.17
C GLY A 388 -18.40 -15.50 -20.32
N ARG A 389 -19.34 -16.40 -20.47
CA ARG A 389 -19.35 -17.69 -19.76
C ARG A 389 -18.39 -18.67 -20.40
N TYR A 390 -17.81 -19.57 -19.60
CA TYR A 390 -16.99 -20.61 -20.18
C TYR A 390 -17.84 -21.70 -20.87
N ALA A 391 -17.33 -22.22 -21.98
CA ALA A 391 -17.92 -23.31 -22.76
C ALA A 391 -18.01 -24.61 -21.90
N LYS A 392 -19.11 -25.37 -22.05
CA LYS A 392 -19.34 -26.64 -21.33
C LYS A 392 -19.87 -27.71 -22.26
N ASN A 393 -19.42 -28.95 -22.07
CA ASN A 393 -19.90 -30.14 -22.79
C ASN A 393 -19.96 -29.94 -24.29
N LYS A 394 -18.97 -29.29 -24.88
CA LYS A 394 -18.95 -28.99 -26.30
C LYS A 394 -17.57 -28.81 -26.89
N TRP A 395 -17.50 -28.98 -28.19
CA TRP A 395 -16.32 -28.66 -28.99
C TRP A 395 -16.29 -27.18 -29.35
N VAL A 396 -15.10 -26.62 -29.25
CA VAL A 396 -14.84 -25.23 -29.68
C VAL A 396 -13.57 -25.20 -30.54
N LYS A 397 -13.64 -24.54 -31.70
CA LYS A 397 -12.49 -24.34 -32.56
C LYS A 397 -11.74 -23.08 -32.11
N VAL A 398 -10.47 -23.24 -31.74
CA VAL A 398 -9.60 -22.12 -31.34
C VAL A 398 -8.41 -22.10 -32.32
N GLY A 399 -8.36 -21.07 -33.16
CA GLY A 399 -7.45 -21.04 -34.29
C GLY A 399 -7.73 -22.19 -35.26
N GLN A 400 -6.73 -23.03 -35.54
CA GLN A 400 -6.88 -24.17 -36.43
C GLN A 400 -7.24 -25.49 -35.69
N TYR A 401 -7.30 -25.50 -34.38
CA TYR A 401 -7.46 -26.71 -33.58
C TYR A 401 -8.81 -26.76 -32.89
N TRP A 402 -9.37 -27.99 -32.75
CA TRP A 402 -10.55 -28.27 -31.95
C TRP A 402 -10.15 -28.66 -30.54
N TYR A 403 -10.94 -28.19 -29.57
CA TYR A 403 -10.84 -28.51 -28.13
C TYR A 403 -12.19 -28.88 -27.59
N TYR A 404 -12.25 -29.84 -26.70
CA TYR A 404 -13.47 -30.19 -25.99
C TYR A 404 -13.43 -29.63 -24.57
N PHE A 405 -14.51 -28.98 -24.17
CA PHE A 405 -14.65 -28.46 -22.83
C PHE A 405 -15.64 -29.30 -22.03
N LEU A 406 -15.21 -29.81 -20.86
CA LEU A 406 -15.96 -30.68 -19.97
C LEU A 406 -17.14 -29.95 -19.32
N SER A 407 -17.98 -30.64 -18.56
CA SER A 407 -19.11 -30.06 -17.83
C SER A 407 -18.71 -28.97 -16.82
N ASN A 408 -17.51 -29.05 -16.29
CA ASN A 408 -16.91 -28.05 -15.39
C ASN A 408 -16.16 -26.93 -16.12
N GLY A 409 -16.27 -26.87 -17.45
CA GLY A 409 -15.60 -25.88 -18.32
C GLY A 409 -14.12 -26.09 -18.57
N LYS A 410 -13.49 -27.07 -17.93
CA LYS A 410 -12.07 -27.36 -18.17
C LYS A 410 -11.88 -28.04 -19.54
N VAL A 411 -10.76 -27.67 -20.19
CA VAL A 411 -10.37 -28.36 -21.43
C VAL A 411 -10.09 -29.86 -21.11
N ALA A 412 -10.66 -30.72 -21.91
CA ALA A 412 -10.38 -32.16 -21.84
C ALA A 412 -8.95 -32.45 -22.29
N ARG A 413 -8.27 -33.38 -21.62
CA ARG A 413 -6.87 -33.74 -21.92
C ARG A 413 -6.70 -35.25 -21.84
N GLN A 414 -5.87 -35.80 -22.71
CA GLN A 414 -5.43 -37.20 -22.75
C GLN A 414 -6.57 -38.19 -22.52
N GLN A 415 -7.68 -38.02 -23.27
CA GLN A 415 -8.86 -38.87 -23.12
C GLN A 415 -9.67 -38.96 -24.40
N TRP A 416 -10.49 -40.00 -24.46
CA TRP A 416 -11.54 -40.20 -25.46
C TRP A 416 -12.79 -39.40 -25.09
N ILE A 417 -13.34 -38.69 -26.06
CA ILE A 417 -14.62 -37.97 -25.94
C ILE A 417 -15.67 -38.81 -26.71
N ASP A 418 -16.74 -39.21 -25.99
CA ASP A 418 -17.85 -40.03 -26.49
C ASP A 418 -17.38 -41.34 -27.17
N GLY A 419 -16.19 -41.86 -26.77
CA GLY A 419 -15.58 -43.04 -27.37
C GLY A 419 -15.19 -42.90 -28.84
N LYS A 420 -15.29 -41.70 -29.41
CA LYS A 420 -15.13 -41.44 -30.82
C LYS A 420 -13.93 -40.54 -31.15
N TYR A 421 -13.74 -39.49 -30.39
CA TYR A 421 -12.69 -38.49 -30.62
C TYR A 421 -11.63 -38.55 -29.51
N TYR A 422 -10.39 -38.41 -29.85
CA TYR A 422 -9.33 -38.35 -28.86
C TYR A 422 -8.76 -36.93 -28.73
N VAL A 423 -8.51 -36.51 -27.51
CA VAL A 423 -7.79 -35.26 -27.23
C VAL A 423 -6.49 -35.55 -26.50
N PHE A 424 -5.42 -34.88 -26.92
CA PHE A 424 -4.09 -35.04 -26.33
C PHE A 424 -3.96 -34.29 -25.01
N ASP A 425 -2.79 -34.40 -24.37
CA ASP A 425 -2.47 -33.66 -23.13
C ASP A 425 -2.52 -32.14 -23.32
N ASN A 426 -2.21 -31.63 -24.50
CA ASN A 426 -2.36 -30.21 -24.84
C ASN A 426 -3.81 -29.80 -25.14
N GLY A 427 -4.77 -30.69 -25.00
CA GLY A 427 -6.20 -30.48 -25.22
C GLY A 427 -6.64 -30.51 -26.68
N LYS A 428 -5.71 -30.62 -27.65
CA LYS A 428 -6.04 -30.61 -29.07
C LYS A 428 -6.64 -31.93 -29.50
N MET A 429 -7.69 -31.88 -30.34
CA MET A 429 -8.27 -33.04 -30.98
C MET A 429 -7.26 -33.74 -31.91
N ALA A 430 -7.23 -35.07 -31.87
CA ALA A 430 -6.36 -35.84 -32.74
C ALA A 430 -6.84 -35.80 -34.20
N THR A 431 -5.90 -35.58 -35.12
CA THR A 431 -6.08 -35.73 -36.57
C THR A 431 -4.83 -36.38 -37.15
N GLY A 432 -4.97 -37.13 -38.24
CA GLY A 432 -3.83 -37.83 -38.85
C GLY A 432 -3.47 -39.13 -38.06
N LYS A 433 -2.19 -39.52 -38.17
CA LYS A 433 -1.68 -40.77 -37.60
C LYS A 433 -1.11 -40.58 -36.19
N HIS A 434 -1.57 -41.35 -35.24
CA HIS A 434 -1.11 -41.34 -33.86
C HIS A 434 -1.12 -42.74 -33.23
N ILE A 435 -0.27 -42.94 -32.25
CA ILE A 435 -0.26 -44.12 -31.43
C ILE A 435 -0.82 -43.79 -30.04
N ILE A 436 -1.88 -44.50 -29.64
CA ILE A 436 -2.59 -44.27 -28.38
C ILE A 436 -2.87 -45.67 -27.79
N ASP A 437 -2.48 -45.90 -26.54
CA ASP A 437 -2.73 -47.12 -25.77
C ASP A 437 -2.42 -48.42 -26.57
N HIS A 438 -1.21 -48.53 -27.15
CA HIS A 438 -0.74 -49.65 -27.94
C HIS A 438 -1.51 -49.91 -29.26
N TYR A 439 -2.23 -48.91 -29.77
CA TYR A 439 -2.87 -48.95 -31.08
C TYR A 439 -2.42 -47.76 -31.93
N GLU A 440 -2.12 -48.02 -33.16
CA GLU A 440 -1.98 -47.02 -34.23
C GLU A 440 -3.40 -46.67 -34.72
N TYR A 441 -3.75 -45.39 -34.56
CA TYR A 441 -4.98 -44.80 -35.10
C TYR A 441 -4.65 -43.87 -36.24
N ILE A 442 -5.49 -43.89 -37.26
CA ILE A 442 -5.52 -42.86 -38.33
C ILE A 442 -6.85 -42.13 -38.15
N PHE A 443 -6.77 -40.80 -37.89
CA PHE A 443 -7.93 -39.92 -37.80
C PHE A 443 -8.05 -39.06 -39.06
N ASP A 444 -9.29 -38.78 -39.49
CA ASP A 444 -9.55 -37.75 -40.49
C ASP A 444 -9.36 -36.32 -39.90
N ASP A 445 -9.54 -35.28 -40.75
CA ASP A 445 -9.42 -33.89 -40.35
C ASP A 445 -10.53 -33.44 -39.35
N ASN A 446 -11.62 -34.22 -39.27
CA ASN A 446 -12.71 -34.00 -38.35
C ASN A 446 -12.56 -34.85 -37.04
N GLY A 447 -11.44 -35.57 -36.89
CA GLY A 447 -11.14 -36.36 -35.71
C GLY A 447 -11.83 -37.75 -35.67
N ASN A 448 -12.48 -38.21 -36.74
CA ASN A 448 -13.06 -39.54 -36.79
C ASN A 448 -11.97 -40.55 -37.04
N VAL A 449 -12.09 -41.73 -36.37
CA VAL A 449 -11.17 -42.86 -36.57
C VAL A 449 -11.43 -43.50 -37.91
N LEU A 450 -10.45 -43.49 -38.79
CA LEU A 450 -10.46 -44.18 -40.11
C LEU A 450 -9.91 -45.60 -39.99
N SER A 451 -8.90 -45.81 -39.16
CA SER A 451 -8.35 -47.15 -38.91
C SER A 451 -7.76 -47.24 -37.47
N LYS A 452 -7.75 -48.49 -36.97
CA LYS A 452 -7.16 -48.88 -35.70
C LYS A 452 -6.39 -50.18 -35.86
N LYS A 453 -5.11 -50.20 -35.50
CA LYS A 453 -4.24 -51.39 -35.62
C LYS A 453 -3.40 -51.51 -34.35
N ALA A 454 -3.35 -52.72 -33.75
CA ALA A 454 -2.45 -52.98 -32.62
C ALA A 454 -0.97 -52.88 -33.07
N VAL A 455 -0.16 -52.25 -32.21
CA VAL A 455 1.29 -52.04 -32.44
C VAL A 455 2.09 -52.35 -31.18
N ASP A 456 3.32 -52.76 -31.40
CA ASP A 456 4.26 -53.00 -30.29
C ASP A 456 4.78 -51.70 -29.73
N ILE A 457 4.82 -51.57 -28.41
CA ILE A 457 5.44 -50.45 -27.66
C ILE A 457 6.03 -51.02 -26.38
N GLY A 458 7.18 -50.46 -25.95
CA GLY A 458 7.89 -50.92 -24.79
C GLY A 458 8.59 -52.25 -25.01
N TRP A 459 8.71 -53.04 -23.98
CA TRP A 459 9.37 -54.34 -24.05
C TRP A 459 8.40 -55.40 -24.50
N VAL A 460 8.71 -56.05 -25.62
CA VAL A 460 7.88 -57.08 -26.24
C VAL A 460 8.70 -58.33 -26.48
N GLU A 461 8.17 -59.50 -26.09
CA GLU A 461 8.76 -60.81 -26.36
C GLU A 461 8.25 -61.37 -27.67
N LYS A 462 9.15 -61.78 -28.56
CA LYS A 462 8.86 -62.41 -29.83
C LYS A 462 9.81 -63.55 -30.08
N ASN A 463 9.27 -64.75 -30.30
CA ASN A 463 10.08 -65.95 -30.57
C ASN A 463 11.15 -66.24 -29.48
N GLY A 464 10.78 -66.05 -28.21
CA GLY A 464 11.67 -66.25 -27.08
C GLY A 464 12.80 -65.21 -26.93
N LYS A 465 12.73 -64.09 -27.68
CA LYS A 465 13.65 -62.99 -27.58
C LYS A 465 12.88 -61.72 -27.22
N ARG A 466 13.50 -60.85 -26.39
CA ARG A 466 12.94 -59.59 -25.94
C ARG A 466 13.49 -58.43 -26.76
N TYR A 467 12.60 -57.56 -27.20
CA TYR A 467 12.91 -56.39 -28.01
C TYR A 467 12.25 -55.14 -27.43
N PHE A 468 12.89 -53.99 -27.57
CA PHE A 468 12.31 -52.71 -27.18
C PHE A 468 11.75 -51.97 -28.40
N TYR A 469 10.50 -51.50 -28.30
CA TYR A 469 9.85 -50.64 -29.27
C TYR A 469 9.57 -49.27 -28.64
N ASN A 470 9.99 -48.21 -29.30
CA ASN A 470 9.70 -46.87 -28.83
C ASN A 470 8.21 -46.51 -28.95
N GLY A 471 7.81 -45.34 -28.43
CA GLY A 471 6.41 -44.89 -28.50
C GLY A 471 5.87 -44.64 -29.90
N ALA A 472 6.71 -44.68 -30.92
CA ALA A 472 6.34 -44.69 -32.35
C ALA A 472 6.30 -46.09 -32.97
N SER A 473 6.34 -47.15 -32.14
CA SER A 473 6.38 -48.54 -32.57
C SER A 473 7.58 -48.92 -33.49
N GLN A 474 8.68 -48.22 -33.32
CA GLN A 474 9.92 -48.55 -34.02
C GLN A 474 10.76 -49.43 -33.05
N ARG A 475 11.18 -50.61 -33.58
CA ARG A 475 12.12 -51.44 -32.82
C ARG A 475 13.47 -50.75 -32.71
N LEU A 476 13.99 -50.63 -31.52
CA LEU A 476 15.31 -50.09 -31.22
C LEU A 476 16.21 -51.19 -30.67
N GLY A 477 17.46 -51.16 -31.13
CA GLY A 477 18.47 -52.18 -30.76
C GLY A 477 18.16 -53.60 -31.30
N ASP A 478 18.71 -54.60 -30.65
CA ASP A 478 18.61 -56.01 -30.98
C ASP A 478 18.23 -56.87 -29.76
N GLU A 479 18.40 -58.17 -29.84
CA GLU A 479 18.14 -59.11 -28.71
C GLU A 479 19.11 -58.95 -27.55
N HIS A 480 20.20 -58.17 -27.66
CA HIS A 480 21.14 -57.89 -26.59
C HIS A 480 20.83 -56.59 -25.85
N THR A 481 19.84 -55.88 -26.33
CA THR A 481 19.34 -54.62 -25.69
C THR A 481 18.88 -54.90 -24.25
N LYS A 482 19.36 -54.06 -23.27
CA LYS A 482 19.13 -54.28 -21.84
C LYS A 482 18.05 -53.39 -21.28
N LYS A 483 17.23 -53.93 -20.38
CA LYS A 483 16.28 -53.18 -19.54
C LYS A 483 17.00 -52.75 -18.25
N VAL A 484 17.22 -51.45 -18.09
CA VAL A 484 18.00 -50.92 -16.99
C VAL A 484 17.10 -50.01 -16.14
N MET A 485 17.09 -50.25 -14.84
CA MET A 485 16.34 -49.47 -13.85
C MET A 485 17.30 -48.60 -13.06
N ASP A 486 16.95 -47.35 -12.76
CA ASP A 486 17.71 -46.57 -11.80
C ASP A 486 16.91 -46.31 -10.52
N VAL A 487 17.61 -46.31 -9.38
CA VAL A 487 17.03 -46.27 -8.05
C VAL A 487 17.79 -45.32 -7.11
N SER A 488 17.04 -44.75 -6.18
CA SER A 488 17.55 -43.87 -5.13
C SER A 488 16.80 -44.10 -3.81
N GLU A 489 17.04 -43.27 -2.81
CA GLU A 489 16.23 -43.27 -1.56
C GLU A 489 14.74 -43.02 -1.77
N HIS A 490 14.33 -42.50 -2.94
CA HIS A 490 12.92 -42.25 -3.27
C HIS A 490 12.10 -43.54 -3.43
N GLN A 491 12.75 -44.65 -3.80
CA GLN A 491 12.12 -45.98 -3.86
C GLN A 491 12.03 -46.61 -2.47
N GLY A 492 12.58 -46.00 -1.42
CA GLY A 492 12.57 -46.53 -0.06
C GLY A 492 13.48 -47.74 0.11
N HIS A 493 13.25 -48.51 1.20
CA HIS A 493 14.00 -49.73 1.45
C HIS A 493 13.47 -50.87 0.60
N ILE A 494 14.28 -51.33 -0.34
CA ILE A 494 13.97 -52.45 -1.22
C ILE A 494 14.34 -53.77 -0.51
N SER A 495 13.36 -54.52 -0.06
CA SER A 495 13.54 -55.77 0.69
C SER A 495 13.63 -57.02 -0.19
N ASN A 496 12.94 -57.03 -1.34
CA ASN A 496 12.84 -58.17 -2.26
C ASN A 496 13.51 -57.85 -3.61
N TRP A 497 14.77 -57.59 -3.62
CA TRP A 497 15.52 -57.34 -4.85
C TRP A 497 15.40 -58.50 -5.87
N GLU A 498 15.52 -59.76 -5.41
CA GLU A 498 15.47 -60.92 -6.28
C GLU A 498 14.15 -61.03 -7.04
N GLY A 499 13.05 -60.88 -6.32
CA GLY A 499 11.70 -60.90 -6.95
C GLY A 499 11.52 -59.77 -7.93
N ILE A 500 11.94 -58.53 -7.57
CA ILE A 500 11.84 -57.35 -8.44
C ILE A 500 12.62 -57.53 -9.73
N ILE A 501 13.87 -57.94 -9.66
CA ILE A 501 14.71 -58.16 -10.83
C ILE A 501 14.11 -59.24 -11.76
N LYS A 502 13.73 -60.37 -11.19
CA LYS A 502 13.24 -61.56 -11.95
C LYS A 502 11.87 -61.35 -12.58
N GLU A 503 10.91 -60.86 -11.79
CA GLU A 503 9.55 -60.68 -12.24
C GLU A 503 9.38 -59.55 -13.28
N ASN A 504 10.24 -58.54 -13.24
CA ASN A 504 10.15 -57.40 -14.16
C ASN A 504 11.20 -57.49 -15.28
N GLY A 505 12.02 -58.52 -15.32
CA GLY A 505 13.03 -58.74 -16.34
C GLY A 505 14.07 -57.60 -16.41
N ILE A 506 14.51 -57.16 -15.26
CA ILE A 506 15.56 -56.13 -15.16
C ILE A 506 16.92 -56.76 -15.43
N ASP A 507 17.70 -56.18 -16.36
CA ASP A 507 19.02 -56.71 -16.71
C ASP A 507 20.16 -56.06 -15.91
N ALA A 508 19.98 -54.77 -15.51
CA ALA A 508 20.96 -54.04 -14.74
C ALA A 508 20.27 -52.92 -13.94
N VAL A 509 20.99 -52.36 -12.98
CA VAL A 509 20.50 -51.27 -12.12
C VAL A 509 21.54 -50.18 -12.05
N ILE A 510 21.14 -48.89 -12.08
CA ILE A 510 22.02 -47.75 -11.75
C ILE A 510 21.58 -47.19 -10.41
N VAL A 511 22.50 -47.20 -9.41
CA VAL A 511 22.19 -46.89 -8.03
C VAL A 511 22.67 -45.49 -7.68
N ARG A 512 21.82 -44.63 -7.15
CA ARG A 512 22.28 -43.36 -6.59
C ARG A 512 23.15 -43.63 -5.35
N ILE A 513 24.37 -43.09 -5.35
CA ILE A 513 25.23 -43.19 -4.18
C ILE A 513 25.04 -42.04 -3.22
N GLY A 514 24.60 -40.90 -3.71
CA GLY A 514 24.40 -39.70 -2.91
C GLY A 514 24.14 -38.45 -3.74
N TYR A 515 24.11 -37.31 -3.08
CA TYR A 515 24.01 -36.01 -3.68
C TYR A 515 24.81 -34.97 -2.87
N SER A 516 25.61 -34.20 -3.51
CA SER A 516 26.49 -33.13 -2.97
C SER A 516 26.71 -33.13 -1.44
N GLY A 517 27.58 -34.01 -0.97
CA GLY A 517 27.95 -34.11 0.46
C GLY A 517 27.06 -35.00 1.32
N THR A 518 26.03 -35.63 0.75
CA THR A 518 25.10 -36.52 1.47
C THR A 518 25.06 -37.90 0.83
N GLU A 519 25.23 -38.93 1.63
CA GLU A 519 25.08 -40.35 1.22
C GLU A 519 23.58 -40.68 1.02
N ASP A 520 23.23 -41.50 0.02
CA ASP A 520 21.90 -42.04 -0.15
C ASP A 520 21.55 -43.02 0.97
N LYS A 521 20.39 -42.89 1.58
CA LYS A 521 19.97 -43.64 2.79
C LYS A 521 19.94 -45.15 2.60
N HIS A 522 19.70 -45.60 1.36
CA HIS A 522 19.54 -47.01 1.06
C HIS A 522 20.70 -47.59 0.28
N LEU A 523 21.77 -46.83 0.06
CA LEU A 523 22.95 -47.26 -0.68
C LEU A 523 23.53 -48.59 -0.18
N ALA A 524 23.78 -48.71 1.12
CA ALA A 524 24.35 -49.90 1.71
C ALA A 524 23.53 -51.17 1.41
N ASN A 525 22.21 -51.10 1.53
CA ASN A 525 21.30 -52.19 1.22
C ASN A 525 21.33 -52.53 -0.27
N ASN A 526 21.22 -51.53 -1.11
CA ASN A 526 21.14 -51.72 -2.56
C ASN A 526 22.41 -52.36 -3.11
N ILE A 527 23.58 -51.87 -2.74
CA ILE A 527 24.88 -52.43 -3.18
C ILE A 527 25.08 -53.85 -2.64
N ARG A 528 24.74 -54.13 -1.36
CA ARG A 528 24.88 -55.45 -0.78
C ARG A 528 24.00 -56.49 -1.54
N GLU A 529 22.76 -56.15 -1.81
CA GLU A 529 21.82 -57.06 -2.47
C GLU A 529 22.16 -57.27 -3.95
N LEU A 530 22.55 -56.25 -4.69
CA LEU A 530 22.96 -56.38 -6.07
C LEU A 530 24.23 -57.23 -6.20
N ASN A 531 25.21 -57.04 -5.32
CA ASN A 531 26.39 -57.91 -5.26
C ASN A 531 26.06 -59.35 -4.91
N ARG A 532 25.13 -59.58 -3.94
CA ARG A 532 24.68 -60.94 -3.55
C ARG A 532 24.02 -61.66 -4.70
N LEU A 533 23.24 -60.93 -5.51
CA LEU A 533 22.47 -61.49 -6.64
C LEU A 533 23.30 -61.59 -7.93
N GLY A 534 24.48 -61.01 -7.97
CA GLY A 534 25.30 -60.90 -9.18
C GLY A 534 24.67 -60.05 -10.29
N VAL A 535 23.81 -59.13 -9.93
CA VAL A 535 23.15 -58.20 -10.89
C VAL A 535 24.16 -57.18 -11.36
N PRO A 536 24.37 -56.96 -12.66
CA PRO A 536 25.14 -55.88 -13.18
C PRO A 536 24.63 -54.51 -12.72
N TYR A 537 25.54 -53.63 -12.26
CA TYR A 537 25.09 -52.31 -11.84
C TYR A 537 26.10 -51.21 -12.14
N GLY A 538 25.59 -49.99 -12.28
CA GLY A 538 26.32 -48.73 -12.26
C GLY A 538 25.96 -47.91 -11.02
N ILE A 539 26.63 -46.78 -10.87
CA ILE A 539 26.33 -45.84 -9.79
C ILE A 539 26.24 -44.43 -10.32
N TYR A 540 25.45 -43.57 -9.65
CA TYR A 540 25.43 -42.17 -9.96
C TYR A 540 25.45 -41.26 -8.73
N LEU A 541 26.09 -40.11 -8.87
CA LEU A 541 26.05 -39.00 -7.92
C LEU A 541 25.25 -37.86 -8.52
N TYR A 542 24.15 -37.46 -7.88
CA TYR A 542 23.39 -36.27 -8.24
C TYR A 542 24.12 -35.01 -7.76
N THR A 543 24.40 -34.06 -8.67
CA THR A 543 25.22 -32.90 -8.31
C THR A 543 24.41 -31.65 -8.04
N TYR A 544 24.78 -30.91 -6.98
CA TYR A 544 24.43 -29.53 -6.72
C TYR A 544 25.65 -28.59 -6.86
N ALA A 545 26.63 -28.99 -7.63
CA ALA A 545 27.85 -28.21 -7.84
C ALA A 545 27.53 -26.91 -8.59
N SER A 546 28.07 -25.80 -8.10
CA SER A 546 28.01 -24.48 -8.71
C SER A 546 29.39 -23.92 -9.04
N THR A 547 30.43 -24.61 -8.55
CA THR A 547 31.86 -24.23 -8.72
C THR A 547 32.73 -25.45 -9.00
N GLU A 548 33.91 -25.23 -9.57
CA GLU A 548 34.97 -26.24 -9.74
C GLU A 548 35.29 -26.97 -8.44
N LYS A 549 35.37 -26.26 -7.32
CA LYS A 549 35.62 -26.85 -5.99
C LYS A 549 34.53 -27.82 -5.55
N ASP A 550 33.28 -27.56 -5.96
CA ASP A 550 32.21 -28.49 -5.65
C ASP A 550 32.33 -29.77 -6.47
N GLY A 551 32.78 -29.70 -7.73
CA GLY A 551 33.12 -30.89 -8.53
C GLY A 551 34.19 -31.79 -7.87
N VAL A 552 35.24 -31.19 -7.30
CA VAL A 552 36.25 -31.96 -6.51
C VAL A 552 35.62 -32.59 -5.27
N LYS A 553 34.73 -31.90 -4.54
CA LYS A 553 34.06 -32.45 -3.37
C LYS A 553 33.15 -33.63 -3.73
N ASP A 554 32.39 -33.51 -4.82
CA ASP A 554 31.53 -34.54 -5.33
C ASP A 554 32.32 -35.81 -5.72
N ALA A 555 33.50 -35.63 -6.36
CA ALA A 555 34.40 -36.73 -6.68
C ALA A 555 34.95 -37.40 -5.41
N ASN A 556 35.37 -36.64 -4.41
CA ASN A 556 35.87 -37.18 -3.15
C ASN A 556 34.79 -37.98 -2.39
N LEU A 557 33.53 -37.49 -2.36
CA LEU A 557 32.41 -38.22 -1.81
C LEU A 557 32.18 -39.53 -2.55
N THR A 558 32.21 -39.50 -3.89
CA THR A 558 32.10 -40.70 -4.72
C THR A 558 33.17 -41.72 -4.37
N LEU A 559 34.41 -41.31 -4.27
CA LEU A 559 35.55 -42.19 -3.90
C LEU A 559 35.43 -42.75 -2.48
N GLU A 560 35.00 -41.93 -1.52
CA GLU A 560 34.74 -42.35 -0.15
C GLU A 560 33.70 -43.46 -0.10
N LEU A 561 32.53 -43.24 -0.78
CA LEU A 561 31.45 -44.21 -0.79
C LEU A 561 31.80 -45.50 -1.53
N ILE A 562 32.54 -45.42 -2.64
CA ILE A 562 33.06 -46.59 -3.34
C ILE A 562 33.94 -47.43 -2.40
N LYS A 563 34.83 -46.81 -1.68
CA LYS A 563 35.70 -47.47 -0.72
C LYS A 563 34.93 -48.06 0.47
N LYS A 564 34.02 -47.26 1.04
CA LYS A 564 33.23 -47.62 2.23
C LYS A 564 32.40 -48.87 2.01
N TYR A 565 31.77 -49.01 0.85
CA TYR A 565 30.86 -50.12 0.53
C TYR A 565 31.48 -51.15 -0.44
N ASN A 566 32.78 -51.06 -0.74
CA ASN A 566 33.46 -51.93 -1.69
C ASN A 566 32.71 -52.07 -3.01
N ILE A 567 32.27 -50.92 -3.59
CA ILE A 567 31.47 -50.85 -4.80
C ILE A 567 32.31 -51.24 -6.00
N LYS A 568 31.80 -52.20 -6.81
CA LYS A 568 32.51 -52.70 -8.01
C LYS A 568 31.55 -52.64 -9.20
N PRO A 569 31.28 -51.43 -9.75
CA PRO A 569 30.30 -51.28 -10.80
C PRO A 569 30.78 -51.91 -12.12
N THR A 570 29.87 -52.57 -12.82
CA THR A 570 30.09 -53.09 -14.17
C THR A 570 29.63 -52.13 -15.26
N TYR A 571 28.73 -51.22 -14.91
CA TYR A 571 28.35 -50.02 -15.69
C TYR A 571 29.18 -48.81 -15.25
N PRO A 572 29.15 -47.71 -16.03
CA PRO A 572 29.91 -46.53 -15.66
C PRO A 572 29.52 -45.91 -14.30
N ILE A 573 30.41 -45.04 -13.81
CA ILE A 573 30.14 -44.12 -12.73
C ILE A 573 29.62 -42.85 -13.35
N TYR A 574 28.36 -42.50 -13.02
CA TYR A 574 27.73 -41.35 -13.61
C TYR A 574 27.79 -40.09 -12.71
N TYR A 575 28.16 -38.98 -13.33
CA TYR A 575 27.97 -37.68 -12.77
C TYR A 575 26.65 -37.14 -13.34
N ASP A 576 25.63 -37.04 -12.50
CA ASP A 576 24.28 -36.70 -12.86
C ASP A 576 24.12 -35.20 -12.80
N ILE A 577 24.02 -34.55 -13.98
CA ILE A 577 23.94 -33.13 -14.16
C ILE A 577 22.51 -32.74 -14.60
N GLU A 578 21.79 -32.09 -13.73
CA GLU A 578 20.44 -31.60 -13.97
C GLU A 578 20.29 -30.10 -13.62
N ASP A 579 19.15 -29.51 -13.92
CA ASP A 579 18.79 -28.18 -13.46
C ASP A 579 18.24 -28.26 -12.03
N TRP A 580 18.75 -27.40 -11.15
CA TRP A 580 18.39 -27.42 -9.74
C TRP A 580 18.38 -26.02 -9.16
N ARG A 581 17.57 -25.82 -8.11
CA ARG A 581 17.48 -24.61 -7.32
C ARG A 581 17.21 -24.96 -5.86
N TYR A 582 17.84 -24.25 -4.93
CA TYR A 582 17.47 -24.33 -3.52
C TYR A 582 16.12 -23.63 -3.29
N GLU A 583 15.32 -24.15 -2.36
CA GLU A 583 14.00 -23.58 -2.05
C GLU A 583 14.07 -22.11 -1.63
N ASP A 584 15.13 -21.73 -0.92
CA ASP A 584 15.38 -20.37 -0.48
C ASP A 584 15.95 -19.46 -1.59
N GLY A 585 16.17 -20.00 -2.78
CA GLY A 585 16.74 -19.27 -3.93
C GLY A 585 18.21 -18.88 -3.79
N SER A 586 18.88 -19.31 -2.69
CA SER A 586 20.28 -18.93 -2.40
C SER A 586 21.30 -19.48 -3.38
N LYS A 587 20.98 -20.61 -4.03
CA LYS A 587 21.80 -21.26 -5.05
C LYS A 587 20.95 -21.82 -6.17
N VAL A 588 21.48 -21.76 -7.38
CA VAL A 588 20.88 -22.33 -8.59
C VAL A 588 21.98 -23.02 -9.41
N ALA A 589 21.57 -23.94 -10.29
CA ALA A 589 22.47 -24.56 -11.25
C ALA A 589 23.14 -23.49 -12.15
N PRO A 590 24.43 -23.66 -12.52
CA PRO A 590 25.09 -22.76 -13.47
C PRO A 590 24.33 -22.68 -14.78
N THR A 591 24.19 -21.47 -15.31
CA THR A 591 23.50 -21.23 -16.59
C THR A 591 24.44 -21.21 -17.79
N ASP A 592 25.74 -21.10 -17.55
CA ASP A 592 26.76 -21.03 -18.60
C ASP A 592 27.54 -22.35 -18.74
N THR A 593 27.88 -22.68 -19.96
CA THR A 593 28.58 -23.90 -20.35
C THR A 593 30.02 -23.96 -19.81
N ALA A 594 30.71 -22.82 -19.74
CA ALA A 594 32.10 -22.78 -19.30
C ALA A 594 32.27 -23.19 -17.84
N THR A 595 31.33 -22.81 -16.99
CA THR A 595 31.31 -23.24 -15.56
C THR A 595 31.07 -24.74 -15.47
N TRP A 596 30.15 -25.33 -16.24
CA TRP A 596 29.94 -26.77 -16.26
C TRP A 596 31.15 -27.55 -16.75
N VAL A 597 31.87 -27.06 -17.76
CA VAL A 597 33.13 -27.68 -18.22
C VAL A 597 34.16 -27.75 -17.11
N LYS A 598 34.32 -26.68 -16.30
CA LYS A 598 35.26 -26.66 -15.16
C LYS A 598 34.84 -27.65 -14.07
N ILE A 599 33.53 -27.65 -13.73
CA ILE A 599 32.99 -28.57 -12.72
C ILE A 599 33.22 -30.02 -13.16
N TRP A 600 32.86 -30.38 -14.39
CA TRP A 600 33.03 -31.71 -14.94
C TRP A 600 34.51 -32.14 -14.95
N LYS A 601 35.40 -31.29 -15.47
CA LYS A 601 36.84 -31.59 -15.49
C LYS A 601 37.39 -31.84 -14.09
N ALA A 602 37.02 -31.02 -13.12
CA ALA A 602 37.45 -31.17 -11.74
C ALA A 602 36.96 -32.50 -11.13
N TYR A 603 35.73 -32.90 -11.40
CA TYR A 603 35.20 -34.21 -11.00
C TYR A 603 35.95 -35.34 -11.69
N GLN A 604 36.06 -35.31 -13.01
CA GLN A 604 36.72 -36.32 -13.83
C GLN A 604 38.19 -36.52 -13.46
N ASP A 605 38.97 -35.43 -13.37
CA ASP A 605 40.39 -35.47 -13.06
C ASP A 605 40.66 -36.06 -11.68
N THR A 606 39.76 -35.75 -10.72
CA THR A 606 39.88 -36.31 -9.35
C THR A 606 39.61 -37.83 -9.34
N MET A 607 38.58 -38.27 -10.06
CA MET A 607 38.26 -39.68 -10.23
C MET A 607 39.37 -40.44 -10.95
N ALA A 608 39.91 -39.89 -12.03
CA ALA A 608 40.97 -40.48 -12.82
C ALA A 608 42.29 -40.63 -12.03
N LYS A 609 42.65 -39.66 -11.21
CA LYS A 609 43.82 -39.76 -10.29
C LYS A 609 43.70 -40.92 -9.29
N ALA A 610 42.49 -41.29 -8.92
CA ALA A 610 42.18 -42.41 -8.05
C ALA A 610 42.02 -43.74 -8.82
N GLY A 611 42.25 -43.76 -10.15
CA GLY A 611 42.21 -44.97 -10.97
C GLY A 611 40.84 -45.24 -11.63
N TYR A 612 39.84 -44.38 -11.43
CA TYR A 612 38.51 -44.56 -12.00
C TYR A 612 38.39 -43.77 -13.30
N THR A 613 38.56 -44.45 -14.45
CA THR A 613 38.53 -43.81 -15.78
C THR A 613 37.20 -43.99 -16.52
N ASN A 614 36.39 -44.99 -16.11
CA ASN A 614 35.04 -45.21 -16.69
C ASN A 614 34.00 -44.33 -16.00
N VAL A 615 34.22 -43.01 -16.09
CA VAL A 615 33.30 -41.99 -15.55
C VAL A 615 32.60 -41.31 -16.71
N ARG A 616 31.30 -41.19 -16.62
CA ARG A 616 30.40 -40.70 -17.67
C ARG A 616 29.43 -39.65 -17.13
N ILE A 617 28.70 -39.02 -18.05
CA ILE A 617 27.69 -38.01 -17.74
C ILE A 617 26.32 -38.56 -18.08
N TYR A 618 25.39 -38.38 -17.13
CA TYR A 618 23.95 -38.41 -17.36
C TYR A 618 23.43 -37.01 -17.35
N SER A 619 22.49 -36.73 -18.30
CA SER A 619 21.68 -35.52 -18.30
C SER A 619 20.50 -35.67 -19.22
N TYR A 620 19.53 -34.76 -19.15
CA TYR A 620 18.41 -34.76 -20.05
C TYR A 620 18.67 -33.93 -21.32
N GLN A 621 17.98 -34.33 -22.40
CA GLN A 621 18.16 -33.80 -23.76
C GLN A 621 18.22 -32.27 -23.81
N PHE A 622 17.31 -31.54 -23.13
CA PHE A 622 17.26 -30.09 -23.19
C PHE A 622 18.56 -29.45 -22.62
N LEU A 623 19.07 -29.97 -21.50
CA LEU A 623 20.27 -29.40 -20.89
C LEU A 623 21.51 -29.66 -21.76
N LEU A 624 21.60 -30.86 -22.36
CA LEU A 624 22.66 -31.21 -23.30
C LEU A 624 22.66 -30.31 -24.54
N GLN A 625 21.53 -29.92 -25.04
CA GLN A 625 21.41 -29.03 -26.21
C GLN A 625 21.68 -27.57 -25.92
N ASN A 626 21.50 -27.12 -24.68
CA ASN A 626 21.53 -25.69 -24.32
C ASN A 626 22.69 -25.29 -23.42
N ARG A 627 22.91 -25.99 -22.29
CA ARG A 627 23.89 -25.59 -21.27
C ARG A 627 25.13 -26.49 -21.22
N LEU A 628 25.03 -27.73 -21.66
CA LEU A 628 26.11 -28.70 -21.66
C LEU A 628 26.68 -28.97 -23.06
N ASN A 629 26.32 -28.16 -24.04
CA ASN A 629 26.74 -28.33 -25.43
C ASN A 629 28.20 -27.88 -25.65
N HIS A 630 29.14 -28.73 -25.17
CA HIS A 630 30.58 -28.53 -25.31
C HIS A 630 31.27 -29.86 -25.57
N PRO A 631 32.27 -29.94 -26.47
CA PRO A 631 33.01 -31.20 -26.77
C PRO A 631 33.56 -31.92 -25.53
N ASP A 632 34.09 -31.17 -24.57
CA ASP A 632 34.66 -31.74 -23.35
C ASP A 632 33.64 -32.38 -22.40
N ILE A 633 32.36 -32.07 -22.59
CA ILE A 633 31.24 -32.71 -21.88
C ILE A 633 30.65 -33.82 -22.75
N LEU A 634 30.24 -33.50 -23.98
CA LEU A 634 29.44 -34.36 -24.83
C LEU A 634 30.13 -35.67 -25.21
N LYS A 635 31.46 -35.71 -25.26
CA LYS A 635 32.24 -36.94 -25.50
C LYS A 635 32.14 -37.98 -24.37
N TYR A 636 31.66 -37.56 -23.18
CA TYR A 636 31.47 -38.43 -22.02
C TYR A 636 29.98 -38.71 -21.73
N VAL A 637 29.07 -38.18 -22.54
CA VAL A 637 27.64 -38.46 -22.41
C VAL A 637 27.32 -39.78 -23.11
N ASP A 638 26.85 -40.74 -22.33
CA ASP A 638 26.34 -42.01 -22.87
C ASP A 638 25.01 -42.44 -22.24
N TRP A 639 24.43 -41.61 -21.36
CA TRP A 639 23.12 -41.85 -20.78
C TRP A 639 22.26 -40.54 -20.84
N VAL A 640 21.16 -40.62 -21.58
CA VAL A 640 20.32 -39.44 -21.87
C VAL A 640 18.88 -39.67 -21.47
N ALA A 641 18.31 -38.73 -20.74
CA ALA A 641 16.89 -38.73 -20.45
C ALA A 641 16.10 -37.90 -21.47
N ALA A 642 15.02 -38.50 -21.98
CA ALA A 642 14.04 -37.83 -22.82
C ALA A 642 12.71 -38.61 -22.76
N TYR A 643 11.72 -38.06 -22.05
CA TYR A 643 10.41 -38.70 -21.86
C TYR A 643 9.47 -38.36 -23.02
N THR A 644 9.85 -38.79 -24.21
CA THR A 644 9.17 -38.56 -25.48
C THR A 644 8.96 -39.89 -26.19
N PRO A 645 7.93 -40.05 -27.07
CA PRO A 645 7.73 -41.31 -27.82
C PRO A 645 8.96 -41.75 -28.61
N GLN A 646 9.81 -40.85 -28.99
CA GLN A 646 11.06 -41.10 -29.72
C GLN A 646 12.17 -40.23 -29.17
N LEU A 647 13.35 -40.80 -28.96
CA LEU A 647 14.56 -39.99 -28.71
C LEU A 647 14.95 -39.28 -30.01
N ARG A 648 14.86 -37.96 -30.02
CA ARG A 648 15.25 -37.11 -31.16
C ARG A 648 16.69 -36.57 -31.03
N TYR A 649 17.31 -36.78 -29.88
CA TYR A 649 18.69 -36.41 -29.62
C TYR A 649 19.62 -37.50 -30.17
N GLN A 650 20.59 -37.11 -30.97
CA GLN A 650 21.65 -37.98 -31.41
C GLN A 650 22.90 -37.66 -30.59
N LEU A 651 23.50 -38.67 -30.00
CA LEU A 651 24.79 -38.51 -29.31
C LEU A 651 25.82 -38.02 -30.35
N PRO A 652 26.50 -36.87 -30.14
CA PRO A 652 27.41 -36.31 -31.12
C PRO A 652 28.71 -37.11 -31.21
N TYR A 653 28.97 -37.98 -30.27
CA TYR A 653 30.11 -38.89 -30.24
C TYR A 653 29.64 -40.34 -30.15
N SER A 654 30.21 -41.20 -30.98
CA SER A 654 29.93 -42.66 -30.90
C SER A 654 30.37 -43.22 -29.58
N GLN A 655 29.48 -43.92 -28.93
CA GLN A 655 29.74 -44.65 -27.70
C GLN A 655 29.60 -46.14 -27.95
N PRO A 656 30.49 -46.99 -27.33
CA PRO A 656 30.37 -48.46 -27.51
C PRO A 656 29.08 -49.02 -26.86
N SER A 657 28.57 -48.30 -25.86
CA SER A 657 27.34 -48.61 -25.15
C SER A 657 26.72 -47.33 -24.67
N TRP A 658 25.40 -47.20 -24.76
CA TRP A 658 24.70 -46.00 -24.30
C TRP A 658 23.25 -46.31 -23.90
N GLY A 659 22.68 -45.45 -23.06
CA GLY A 659 21.33 -45.58 -22.52
C GLY A 659 20.40 -44.43 -22.86
N TRP A 660 19.14 -44.74 -23.08
CA TRP A 660 18.03 -43.78 -23.15
C TRP A 660 17.08 -44.03 -21.99
N GLN A 661 17.02 -43.11 -21.03
CA GLN A 661 15.98 -43.11 -20.00
C GLN A 661 14.71 -42.55 -20.64
N TYR A 662 13.77 -43.50 -20.92
CA TYR A 662 12.58 -43.20 -21.73
C TYR A 662 11.35 -42.84 -20.87
N THR A 663 11.41 -43.09 -19.55
CA THR A 663 10.33 -42.77 -18.61
C THR A 663 10.85 -42.66 -17.18
N GLU A 664 10.17 -41.81 -16.38
CA GLU A 664 10.31 -41.66 -14.94
C GLU A 664 9.15 -42.34 -14.16
N LYS A 665 8.27 -43.09 -14.86
CA LYS A 665 7.00 -43.54 -14.33
C LYS A 665 6.62 -44.97 -14.79
N GLU A 666 7.61 -45.84 -15.02
CA GLU A 666 7.30 -47.23 -15.29
C GLU A 666 6.87 -47.96 -14.01
N TYR A 667 5.76 -48.67 -14.06
CA TYR A 667 5.33 -49.46 -12.91
C TYR A 667 6.12 -50.76 -12.86
N VAL A 668 6.92 -50.94 -11.81
CA VAL A 668 7.69 -52.15 -11.51
C VAL A 668 6.97 -52.88 -10.39
N LYS A 669 6.52 -54.12 -10.68
CA LYS A 669 5.81 -54.96 -9.70
C LYS A 669 6.71 -55.20 -8.47
N GLY A 670 6.15 -54.91 -7.30
CA GLY A 670 6.86 -55.00 -6.01
C GLY A 670 7.65 -53.77 -5.60
N LEU A 671 7.72 -52.72 -6.46
CA LEU A 671 8.46 -51.51 -6.18
C LEU A 671 7.66 -50.20 -6.41
N GLY A 672 6.75 -50.19 -7.40
CA GLY A 672 5.99 -49.01 -7.78
C GLY A 672 6.54 -48.32 -9.01
N LEU A 673 6.40 -46.97 -9.05
CA LEU A 673 6.89 -46.16 -10.17
C LEU A 673 8.37 -45.92 -10.06
N VAL A 674 9.10 -46.17 -11.15
CA VAL A 674 10.56 -46.00 -11.23
C VAL A 674 10.99 -45.43 -12.58
N ASP A 675 12.20 -44.97 -12.61
CA ASP A 675 12.90 -44.52 -13.80
C ASP A 675 13.47 -45.69 -14.56
N MET A 676 13.16 -45.76 -15.88
CA MET A 676 13.56 -46.88 -16.73
C MET A 676 14.30 -46.45 -17.97
N SER A 677 15.32 -47.17 -18.28
CA SER A 677 16.17 -46.98 -19.44
C SER A 677 16.20 -48.19 -20.35
N VAL A 678 16.34 -47.95 -21.63
CA VAL A 678 16.78 -48.96 -22.60
C VAL A 678 18.26 -48.74 -22.87
N TRP A 679 19.05 -49.83 -22.85
CA TRP A 679 20.50 -49.77 -23.03
C TRP A 679 20.93 -50.52 -24.29
N PHE A 680 21.73 -49.84 -25.10
CA PHE A 680 22.19 -50.31 -26.40
C PHE A 680 23.70 -50.56 -26.37
N GLY A 681 24.19 -51.52 -27.22
CA GLY A 681 25.60 -51.91 -27.29
C GLY A 681 25.96 -53.05 -26.32
N ARG A 682 27.16 -53.56 -26.46
CA ARG A 682 27.68 -54.71 -25.72
C ARG A 682 28.50 -54.31 -24.51
#